data_56d4e8c46f26657300a6e5eb8e410134
#
_entry.id   56d4e8c46f26657300a6e5eb8e410134
#
_cell.length_a   1.000
_cell.length_b   1.000
_cell.length_c   1.000
_cell.angle_alpha   90.00
_cell.angle_beta   90.00
_cell.angle_gamma   90.00
#
_symmetry.space_group_name_H-M   'P 1'
#
loop_
_entity.id
_entity.type
_entity.pdbx_description
1 polymer ?
#
loop_
_entity_poly.entity_id
_entity_poly.type
_entity_poly.pdbx_seq_one_letter_code
_entity_poly.pdbx_strand_id
1 'polypeptide(L)'
;MTALSTEPATAGAVRKGGAADGYTARHLTVLEGLEAVRKRPGMYIGSTDSRGLMQCLEEIFDNSVDEALGGHCSRIEVTLRADGSAEVTDNGRGIPVDIEPKTGLSGVEFVMTKLHAGGKFGGGSYTASGGLHGVGASVVNALSARLDILVQKAGSEWSMSFRRGVPGEFAGEGPDAKFTPVSGLRKGRKVPKAATGTVIRFWPDRQIFVRGTEWAFSALAEEARQTAYLVPGLSIKVSDERPERTRAAASAAAAAAAAGDYAAGPEDEAGPDDEAGPDDEAGLTEADQAAGEAGADTLTVGETGATAGHAAVGPAERSAEFRFVGGISEFCQHLSRGEPVTDVVRLTGSGQFTETVPVLDDVGHLTPTEVERQLDVDVALRWDSGYDTTVRSFVNVIATSKGGTHVSGFEKALVRTVNEQLKAARLLKAGDESVTKDDALEGLTAVISLRLPEPQFEGQTKEVLGTPAAAKIVAQVVSAELGNFLEGRVRGSKQQARAVLDKIVAAAKTRIAAREHRENQRRKSALASSALPAKLVDCRASDDRTELFIVEGDSALGTAKNARNSEYQALLPIRGKILNVQKASLADMLKNAECAAIIQVLGAGSGNAFDLDSARYQRVIFMADADVDGAHIRTLLLTLFHRYMRPMVEAGRVFAAVPPLHRIELTSPRKGQDKYIYTYSDASLQRTVLELQRKGQRFKEPPQRYKGLSEMDAQQLRETTMDPRHRVLRRIRIEDTAAART
;
A
#
# COMPACT_ATOMS: atom_id res chain seq x y z
N MET A 1 15.38 -36.20 -69.55
CA MET A 1 16.84 -36.44 -69.74
C MET A 1 17.53 -35.72 -68.60
N THR A 2 17.88 -36.44 -67.54
CA THR A 2 19.24 -36.90 -67.17
C THR A 2 20.10 -35.70 -66.71
N ALA A 3 20.75 -35.63 -65.61
CA ALA A 3 21.12 -36.58 -64.53
C ALA A 3 21.70 -35.74 -63.39
N LEU A 4 21.50 -36.15 -62.16
CA LEU A 4 22.39 -36.47 -61.04
C LEU A 4 23.86 -36.05 -61.14
N SER A 5 24.37 -35.35 -60.12
CA SER A 5 25.37 -35.92 -59.18
C SER A 5 26.02 -34.88 -58.26
N THR A 6 25.94 -35.15 -56.98
CA THR A 6 26.93 -35.40 -55.95
C THR A 6 27.68 -34.22 -55.33
N GLU A 7 27.50 -34.14 -54.01
CA GLU A 7 28.34 -33.46 -53.02
C GLU A 7 29.83 -33.85 -53.08
N PRO A 8 30.76 -33.07 -52.44
CA PRO A 8 30.99 -33.31 -51.02
C PRO A 8 31.26 -32.03 -50.16
N ALA A 9 31.14 -32.27 -48.86
CA ALA A 9 31.43 -31.38 -47.74
C ALA A 9 32.90 -30.94 -47.68
N THR A 10 33.15 -29.68 -47.30
CA THR A 10 34.36 -29.29 -46.58
C THR A 10 34.09 -28.12 -45.62
N ALA A 11 34.74 -28.20 -44.52
CA ALA A 11 34.72 -27.46 -43.29
C ALA A 11 34.95 -25.95 -43.39
N GLY A 12 34.31 -25.24 -42.45
CA GLY A 12 34.94 -24.21 -41.66
C GLY A 12 35.28 -22.87 -42.35
N ALA A 13 34.40 -21.89 -42.20
CA ALA A 13 34.85 -20.49 -42.15
C ALA A 13 33.93 -19.66 -41.23
N VAL A 14 34.50 -19.25 -40.11
CA VAL A 14 33.97 -18.21 -39.23
C VAL A 14 33.77 -16.93 -40.07
N ARG A 15 32.56 -16.53 -40.33
CA ARG A 15 32.27 -15.22 -40.92
C ARG A 15 32.15 -14.21 -39.78
N LYS A 16 33.18 -13.41 -39.64
CA LYS A 16 33.15 -12.09 -38.97
C LYS A 16 32.23 -11.14 -39.75
N GLY A 17 31.41 -10.37 -39.03
CA GLY A 17 30.97 -9.05 -39.41
C GLY A 17 29.99 -8.98 -40.59
N GLY A 18 28.74 -9.28 -40.36
CA GLY A 18 27.64 -8.80 -41.21
C GLY A 18 27.21 -7.40 -40.78
N ALA A 19 27.13 -6.50 -41.78
CA ALA A 19 26.65 -5.13 -41.66
C ALA A 19 25.38 -5.04 -40.79
N ALA A 20 25.30 -3.94 -40.02
CA ALA A 20 24.09 -3.52 -39.37
C ALA A 20 22.93 -3.56 -40.39
N ASP A 21 22.01 -4.51 -40.23
CA ASP A 21 20.73 -4.48 -40.92
C ASP A 21 20.06 -3.16 -40.49
N GLY A 22 20.11 -2.20 -41.42
CA GLY A 22 19.61 -0.85 -41.15
C GLY A 22 18.17 -0.94 -40.70
N TYR A 23 17.85 -0.39 -39.54
CA TYR A 23 16.49 -0.21 -39.05
C TYR A 23 15.68 0.51 -40.14
N THR A 24 14.74 -0.19 -40.75
CA THR A 24 13.92 0.32 -41.86
C THR A 24 12.43 0.30 -41.49
N ALA A 25 11.62 1.06 -42.20
CA ALA A 25 10.17 1.10 -42.00
C ALA A 25 9.49 -0.29 -42.04
N ARG A 26 10.14 -1.29 -42.66
CA ARG A 26 9.66 -2.70 -42.68
C ARG A 26 9.66 -3.35 -41.30
N HIS A 27 10.41 -2.83 -40.35
CA HIS A 27 10.46 -3.30 -38.96
C HIS A 27 9.45 -2.59 -38.06
N LEU A 28 8.72 -1.59 -38.60
CA LEU A 28 7.62 -0.92 -37.90
C LEU A 28 6.35 -1.77 -38.02
N THR A 29 5.81 -2.21 -36.89
CA THR A 29 4.53 -2.92 -36.81
C THR A 29 3.52 -1.98 -36.16
N VAL A 30 2.43 -1.68 -36.85
CA VAL A 30 1.28 -0.97 -36.29
C VAL A 30 0.40 -1.99 -35.59
N LEU A 31 0.08 -1.76 -34.33
CA LEU A 31 -0.91 -2.52 -33.58
C LEU A 31 -2.16 -1.66 -33.46
N GLU A 32 -3.28 -2.18 -33.92
CA GLU A 32 -4.55 -1.46 -33.89
C GLU A 32 -5.54 -2.12 -32.92
N GLY A 33 -6.38 -1.30 -32.29
CA GLY A 33 -7.49 -1.75 -31.47
C GLY A 33 -7.07 -2.64 -30.28
N LEU A 34 -7.87 -3.67 -30.02
CA LEU A 34 -7.70 -4.56 -28.86
C LEU A 34 -6.47 -5.48 -28.95
N GLU A 35 -5.87 -5.67 -30.13
CA GLU A 35 -4.60 -6.41 -30.24
C GLU A 35 -3.44 -5.69 -29.57
N ALA A 36 -3.43 -4.35 -29.62
CA ALA A 36 -2.42 -3.55 -28.94
C ALA A 36 -2.47 -3.77 -27.42
N VAL A 37 -3.67 -3.85 -26.86
CA VAL A 37 -3.91 -4.14 -25.44
C VAL A 37 -3.34 -5.52 -25.06
N ARG A 38 -3.63 -6.54 -25.86
CA ARG A 38 -3.16 -7.91 -25.58
C ARG A 38 -1.65 -8.05 -25.68
N LYS A 39 -1.00 -7.32 -26.58
CA LYS A 39 0.45 -7.37 -26.75
C LYS A 39 1.22 -6.57 -25.68
N ARG A 40 0.61 -5.52 -25.13
CA ARG A 40 1.24 -4.66 -24.10
C ARG A 40 0.26 -4.36 -22.96
N PRO A 41 -0.20 -5.38 -22.23
CA PRO A 41 -1.21 -5.21 -21.17
C PRO A 41 -0.74 -4.26 -20.08
N GLY A 42 0.54 -4.26 -19.73
CA GLY A 42 1.11 -3.38 -18.70
C GLY A 42 0.91 -1.89 -18.96
N MET A 43 0.74 -1.47 -20.23
CA MET A 43 0.42 -0.05 -20.53
C MET A 43 -0.99 0.36 -20.07
N TYR A 44 -1.90 -0.60 -19.89
CA TYR A 44 -3.32 -0.36 -19.59
C TYR A 44 -3.70 -0.76 -18.16
N ILE A 45 -3.08 -1.83 -17.63
CA ILE A 45 -3.39 -2.36 -16.29
C ILE A 45 -2.16 -2.39 -15.35
N GLY A 46 -1.07 -1.73 -15.72
CA GLY A 46 0.15 -1.60 -14.91
C GLY A 46 1.00 -2.87 -14.87
N SER A 47 0.42 -4.04 -14.59
CA SER A 47 1.11 -5.33 -14.50
C SER A 47 0.25 -6.49 -14.98
N THR A 48 0.83 -7.71 -15.06
CA THR A 48 0.09 -8.95 -15.38
C THR A 48 0.03 -9.92 -14.20
N ASP A 49 0.37 -9.45 -13.01
CA ASP A 49 0.24 -10.16 -11.74
C ASP A 49 -1.13 -9.89 -11.07
N SER A 50 -1.26 -10.20 -9.80
CA SER A 50 -2.50 -10.00 -9.03
C SER A 50 -2.95 -8.53 -8.98
N ARG A 51 -2.05 -7.55 -9.08
CA ARG A 51 -2.40 -6.13 -9.12
C ARG A 51 -3.09 -5.78 -10.42
N GLY A 52 -2.51 -6.19 -11.57
CA GLY A 52 -3.16 -5.96 -12.86
C GLY A 52 -4.47 -6.72 -13.02
N LEU A 53 -4.60 -7.89 -12.36
CA LEU A 53 -5.86 -8.63 -12.31
C LEU A 53 -6.92 -7.86 -11.51
N MET A 54 -6.57 -7.33 -10.34
CA MET A 54 -7.46 -6.48 -9.54
C MET A 54 -7.84 -5.22 -10.29
N GLN A 55 -6.90 -4.57 -11.01
CA GLN A 55 -7.19 -3.41 -11.86
C GLN A 55 -8.28 -3.71 -12.90
N CYS A 56 -8.29 -4.91 -13.48
CA CYS A 56 -9.38 -5.30 -14.40
C CYS A 56 -10.75 -5.36 -13.71
N LEU A 57 -10.80 -5.83 -12.47
CA LEU A 57 -12.03 -5.87 -11.68
C LEU A 57 -12.48 -4.47 -11.29
N GLU A 58 -11.55 -3.63 -10.86
CA GLU A 58 -11.77 -2.22 -10.51
C GLU A 58 -12.36 -1.44 -11.68
N GLU A 59 -11.85 -1.61 -12.91
CA GLU A 59 -12.39 -0.93 -14.10
C GLU A 59 -13.87 -1.30 -14.38
N ILE A 60 -14.28 -2.54 -14.11
CA ILE A 60 -15.70 -2.94 -14.27
C ILE A 60 -16.53 -2.44 -13.09
N PHE A 61 -15.99 -2.53 -11.86
CA PHE A 61 -16.64 -2.05 -10.65
C PHE A 61 -16.87 -0.53 -10.70
N ASP A 62 -15.87 0.24 -11.11
CA ASP A 62 -15.93 1.70 -11.26
C ASP A 62 -17.01 2.15 -12.25
N ASN A 63 -17.27 1.39 -13.30
CA ASN A 63 -18.37 1.71 -14.20
C ASN A 63 -19.74 1.64 -13.52
N SER A 64 -19.93 0.70 -12.59
CA SER A 64 -21.14 0.60 -11.77
C SER A 64 -21.19 1.70 -10.71
N VAL A 65 -20.03 2.09 -10.15
CA VAL A 65 -19.90 3.22 -9.21
C VAL A 65 -20.24 4.54 -9.90
N ASP A 66 -19.83 4.73 -11.15
CA ASP A 66 -20.17 5.92 -11.95
C ASP A 66 -21.70 6.06 -12.16
N GLU A 67 -22.42 4.95 -12.34
CA GLU A 67 -23.89 4.96 -12.35
C GLU A 67 -24.46 5.40 -10.99
N ALA A 68 -23.82 5.00 -9.88
CA ALA A 68 -24.24 5.41 -8.55
C ALA A 68 -23.91 6.87 -8.26
N LEU A 69 -22.77 7.38 -8.70
CA LEU A 69 -22.44 8.81 -8.65
C LEU A 69 -23.42 9.68 -9.44
N GLY A 70 -23.89 9.15 -10.58
CA GLY A 70 -24.95 9.77 -11.37
C GLY A 70 -26.36 9.68 -10.74
N GLY A 71 -26.50 9.02 -9.58
CA GLY A 71 -27.78 8.82 -8.91
C GLY A 71 -28.68 7.75 -9.52
N HIS A 72 -28.15 6.91 -10.40
CA HIS A 72 -28.90 5.91 -11.16
C HIS A 72 -28.74 4.48 -10.63
N CYS A 73 -27.79 4.24 -9.73
CA CYS A 73 -27.54 2.94 -9.13
C CYS A 73 -27.56 3.05 -7.59
N SER A 74 -28.18 2.10 -6.93
CA SER A 74 -28.28 2.01 -5.47
C SER A 74 -27.70 0.71 -4.91
N ARG A 75 -27.37 -0.27 -5.77
CA ARG A 75 -26.85 -1.57 -5.34
C ARG A 75 -25.86 -2.10 -6.38
N ILE A 76 -24.70 -2.51 -5.87
CA ILE A 76 -23.66 -3.20 -6.63
C ILE A 76 -23.34 -4.52 -5.93
N GLU A 77 -23.18 -5.60 -6.70
CA GLU A 77 -22.74 -6.89 -6.20
C GLU A 77 -21.50 -7.33 -6.98
N VAL A 78 -20.45 -7.72 -6.27
CA VAL A 78 -19.22 -8.27 -6.85
C VAL A 78 -19.02 -9.68 -6.32
N THR A 79 -18.91 -10.65 -7.21
CA THR A 79 -18.78 -12.06 -6.83
C THR A 79 -17.55 -12.68 -7.50
N LEU A 80 -16.63 -13.19 -6.68
CA LEU A 80 -15.52 -14.03 -7.14
C LEU A 80 -16.03 -15.48 -7.22
N ARG A 81 -16.28 -15.96 -8.43
CA ARG A 81 -16.92 -17.26 -8.67
C ARG A 81 -15.95 -18.43 -8.49
N ALA A 82 -16.50 -19.59 -8.14
CA ALA A 82 -15.76 -20.83 -7.95
C ALA A 82 -14.98 -21.30 -9.19
N ASP A 83 -15.43 -20.92 -10.39
CA ASP A 83 -14.79 -21.24 -11.68
C ASP A 83 -13.66 -20.28 -12.08
N GLY A 84 -13.26 -19.37 -11.18
CA GLY A 84 -12.19 -18.40 -11.40
C GLY A 84 -12.61 -17.13 -12.14
N SER A 85 -13.90 -16.95 -12.45
CA SER A 85 -14.43 -15.71 -13.00
C SER A 85 -14.72 -14.69 -11.90
N ALA A 86 -14.77 -13.42 -12.28
CA ALA A 86 -15.36 -12.35 -11.49
C ALA A 86 -16.64 -11.84 -12.15
N GLU A 87 -17.64 -11.51 -11.35
CA GLU A 87 -18.92 -11.00 -11.81
C GLU A 87 -19.27 -9.73 -11.05
N VAL A 88 -19.62 -8.68 -11.79
CA VAL A 88 -20.13 -7.42 -11.25
C VAL A 88 -21.55 -7.20 -11.74
N THR A 89 -22.45 -6.93 -10.82
CA THR A 89 -23.88 -6.68 -11.06
C THR A 89 -24.26 -5.34 -10.48
N ASP A 90 -24.93 -4.50 -11.25
CA ASP A 90 -25.52 -3.25 -10.81
C ASP A 90 -27.00 -3.14 -11.18
N ASN A 91 -27.70 -2.25 -10.50
CA ASN A 91 -29.07 -1.88 -10.82
C ASN A 91 -29.18 -0.47 -11.44
N GLY A 92 -28.16 -0.04 -12.18
CA GLY A 92 -28.09 1.24 -12.87
C GLY A 92 -28.99 1.29 -14.13
N ARG A 93 -28.75 2.27 -14.98
CA ARG A 93 -29.56 2.46 -16.22
C ARG A 93 -29.35 1.36 -17.27
N GLY A 94 -28.32 0.56 -17.13
CA GLY A 94 -27.87 -0.42 -18.11
C GLY A 94 -27.17 0.22 -19.32
N ILE A 95 -26.18 -0.45 -19.87
CA ILE A 95 -25.46 -0.02 -21.06
C ILE A 95 -26.48 0.21 -22.23
N PRO A 96 -26.31 1.24 -23.08
CA PRO A 96 -27.18 1.45 -24.24
C PRO A 96 -27.24 0.22 -25.13
N VAL A 97 -28.45 -0.17 -25.51
CA VAL A 97 -28.72 -1.35 -26.36
C VAL A 97 -29.10 -0.99 -27.80
N ASP A 98 -29.35 0.30 -28.07
CA ASP A 98 -29.62 0.87 -29.37
C ASP A 98 -28.36 0.87 -30.25
N ILE A 99 -28.57 1.07 -31.55
CA ILE A 99 -27.48 1.07 -32.54
C ILE A 99 -26.83 2.44 -32.58
N GLU A 100 -25.51 2.47 -32.45
CA GLU A 100 -24.72 3.69 -32.63
C GLU A 100 -24.64 4.03 -34.13
N PRO A 101 -25.08 5.25 -34.53
CA PRO A 101 -25.31 5.57 -35.94
C PRO A 101 -24.08 5.55 -36.83
N LYS A 102 -22.88 5.87 -36.29
CA LYS A 102 -21.65 5.96 -37.08
C LYS A 102 -21.03 4.59 -37.35
N THR A 103 -21.12 3.67 -36.39
CA THR A 103 -20.48 2.35 -36.49
C THR A 103 -21.42 1.23 -36.86
N GLY A 104 -22.74 1.41 -36.69
CA GLY A 104 -23.74 0.37 -36.89
C GLY A 104 -23.72 -0.73 -35.81
N LEU A 105 -22.94 -0.59 -34.77
CA LEU A 105 -22.84 -1.53 -33.66
C LEU A 105 -23.87 -1.19 -32.57
N SER A 106 -24.27 -2.18 -31.77
CA SER A 106 -25.02 -1.91 -30.55
C SER A 106 -24.14 -1.16 -29.56
N GLY A 107 -24.74 -0.31 -28.69
CA GLY A 107 -23.99 0.39 -27.68
C GLY A 107 -23.13 -0.54 -26.80
N VAL A 108 -23.65 -1.75 -26.50
CA VAL A 108 -22.87 -2.79 -25.75
C VAL A 108 -21.63 -3.21 -26.55
N GLU A 109 -21.80 -3.57 -27.82
CA GLU A 109 -20.69 -4.02 -28.68
C GLU A 109 -19.68 -2.89 -28.89
N PHE A 110 -20.19 -1.66 -29.09
CA PHE A 110 -19.36 -0.47 -29.29
C PHE A 110 -18.45 -0.21 -28.09
N VAL A 111 -18.99 -0.17 -26.86
CA VAL A 111 -18.21 0.07 -25.64
C VAL A 111 -17.21 -1.05 -25.37
N MET A 112 -17.54 -2.30 -25.71
CA MET A 112 -16.67 -3.44 -25.43
C MET A 112 -15.59 -3.68 -26.47
N THR A 113 -15.75 -3.18 -27.71
CA THR A 113 -14.80 -3.47 -28.79
C THR A 113 -14.00 -2.28 -29.28
N LYS A 114 -14.41 -1.04 -28.94
CA LYS A 114 -13.72 0.18 -29.37
C LYS A 114 -12.98 0.80 -28.19
N LEU A 115 -11.70 1.12 -28.39
CA LEU A 115 -10.95 1.94 -27.46
C LEU A 115 -11.43 3.40 -27.58
N HIS A 116 -11.40 4.12 -26.46
CA HIS A 116 -11.87 5.51 -26.38
C HIS A 116 -13.34 5.67 -26.77
N ALA A 117 -14.17 4.69 -26.41
CA ALA A 117 -15.60 4.68 -26.65
C ALA A 117 -16.36 4.77 -25.32
N GLY A 118 -17.34 5.66 -25.25
CA GLY A 118 -18.19 5.78 -24.05
C GLY A 118 -19.00 7.06 -23.99
N GLY A 119 -20.05 7.07 -23.19
CA GLY A 119 -20.94 8.23 -22.98
C GLY A 119 -20.36 9.30 -22.03
N LYS A 120 -19.10 9.14 -21.59
CA LYS A 120 -18.44 10.03 -20.65
C LYS A 120 -17.69 11.20 -21.33
N PHE A 121 -17.54 11.18 -22.65
CA PHE A 121 -16.81 12.18 -23.45
C PHE A 121 -17.63 13.39 -23.91
N GLY A 122 -18.90 13.51 -23.59
CA GLY A 122 -19.77 14.53 -24.19
C GLY A 122 -20.54 15.43 -23.22
N GLY A 123 -20.14 15.56 -21.98
CA GLY A 123 -20.66 16.58 -21.05
C GLY A 123 -22.16 16.49 -20.67
N GLY A 124 -22.90 15.48 -21.11
CA GLY A 124 -24.36 15.45 -20.93
C GLY A 124 -24.91 14.39 -19.97
N SER A 125 -24.17 13.31 -19.72
CA SER A 125 -24.73 12.14 -19.02
C SER A 125 -24.14 11.90 -17.62
N TYR A 126 -22.96 12.47 -17.31
CA TYR A 126 -22.27 12.32 -16.05
C TYR A 126 -21.66 13.66 -15.62
N THR A 127 -21.99 14.14 -14.43
CA THR A 127 -21.43 15.36 -13.85
C THR A 127 -20.09 15.09 -13.15
N ALA A 128 -19.86 13.86 -12.73
CA ALA A 128 -18.61 13.38 -12.16
C ALA A 128 -18.47 11.91 -12.49
N SER A 129 -17.29 11.45 -12.90
CA SER A 129 -17.01 10.07 -13.29
C SER A 129 -15.57 9.71 -12.90
N GLY A 130 -15.38 8.49 -12.42
CA GLY A 130 -14.07 7.89 -12.19
C GLY A 130 -13.42 7.41 -13.49
N GLY A 131 -14.22 6.89 -14.42
CA GLY A 131 -13.76 6.41 -15.72
C GLY A 131 -13.57 7.56 -16.72
N LEU A 132 -12.31 8.01 -16.92
CA LEU A 132 -11.99 9.17 -17.74
C LEU A 132 -11.59 8.83 -19.18
N HIS A 133 -11.02 7.66 -19.41
CA HIS A 133 -10.35 7.35 -20.68
C HIS A 133 -11.22 6.57 -21.66
N GLY A 134 -12.37 6.03 -21.23
CA GLY A 134 -13.27 5.24 -22.07
C GLY A 134 -12.65 3.96 -22.64
N VAL A 135 -11.67 3.39 -21.93
CA VAL A 135 -10.95 2.18 -22.38
C VAL A 135 -11.11 1.00 -21.42
N GLY A 136 -11.49 1.21 -20.16
CA GLY A 136 -11.47 0.16 -19.14
C GLY A 136 -12.24 -1.10 -19.53
N ALA A 137 -13.51 -0.98 -19.91
CA ALA A 137 -14.34 -2.13 -20.28
C ALA A 137 -13.78 -2.89 -21.51
N SER A 138 -13.31 -2.17 -22.52
CA SER A 138 -12.72 -2.79 -23.73
C SER A 138 -11.36 -3.43 -23.45
N VAL A 139 -10.58 -2.86 -22.54
CA VAL A 139 -9.31 -3.46 -22.05
C VAL A 139 -9.59 -4.76 -21.31
N VAL A 140 -10.53 -4.78 -20.36
CA VAL A 140 -10.92 -6.01 -19.65
C VAL A 140 -11.41 -7.07 -20.61
N ASN A 141 -12.23 -6.70 -21.60
CA ASN A 141 -12.70 -7.61 -22.64
C ASN A 141 -11.51 -8.20 -23.43
N ALA A 142 -10.56 -7.38 -23.84
CA ALA A 142 -9.37 -7.85 -24.58
C ALA A 142 -8.51 -8.83 -23.75
N LEU A 143 -8.42 -8.63 -22.42
CA LEU A 143 -7.60 -9.41 -21.51
C LEU A 143 -8.34 -10.62 -20.90
N SER A 144 -9.60 -10.83 -21.30
CA SER A 144 -10.43 -11.94 -20.84
C SER A 144 -10.46 -13.08 -21.85
N ALA A 145 -10.32 -14.32 -21.38
CA ALA A 145 -10.55 -15.51 -22.22
C ALA A 145 -12.02 -15.60 -22.64
N ARG A 146 -12.93 -15.19 -21.75
CA ARG A 146 -14.37 -15.03 -22.00
C ARG A 146 -14.88 -13.86 -21.19
N LEU A 147 -15.80 -13.10 -21.78
CA LEU A 147 -16.56 -12.07 -21.08
C LEU A 147 -18.03 -12.18 -21.55
N ASP A 148 -18.93 -12.27 -20.58
CA ASP A 148 -20.37 -12.32 -20.81
C ASP A 148 -21.02 -11.06 -20.23
N ILE A 149 -21.92 -10.44 -21.00
CA ILE A 149 -22.70 -9.27 -20.59
C ILE A 149 -24.17 -9.59 -20.67
N LEU A 150 -24.90 -9.17 -19.65
CA LEU A 150 -26.34 -9.16 -19.63
C LEU A 150 -26.82 -7.77 -19.20
N VAL A 151 -27.68 -7.16 -20.00
CA VAL A 151 -28.26 -5.84 -19.75
C VAL A 151 -29.74 -5.95 -19.62
N GLN A 152 -30.32 -5.44 -18.55
CA GLN A 152 -31.77 -5.25 -18.41
C GLN A 152 -32.10 -3.80 -18.76
N LYS A 153 -32.81 -3.63 -19.87
CA LYS A 153 -33.17 -2.30 -20.37
C LYS A 153 -34.40 -2.35 -21.29
N ALA A 154 -35.21 -1.30 -21.26
CA ALA A 154 -36.40 -1.14 -22.11
C ALA A 154 -37.36 -2.33 -22.05
N GLY A 155 -37.52 -2.97 -20.90
CA GLY A 155 -38.45 -4.08 -20.66
C GLY A 155 -38.01 -5.42 -21.24
N SER A 156 -36.71 -5.57 -21.54
CA SER A 156 -36.12 -6.82 -22.05
C SER A 156 -34.73 -7.04 -21.46
N GLU A 157 -34.35 -8.27 -21.40
CA GLU A 157 -32.97 -8.69 -21.21
C GLU A 157 -32.25 -8.71 -22.56
N TRP A 158 -30.97 -8.30 -22.55
CA TRP A 158 -30.10 -8.32 -23.70
C TRP A 158 -28.78 -8.95 -23.30
N SER A 159 -28.23 -9.81 -24.14
CA SER A 159 -26.99 -10.51 -23.84
C SER A 159 -26.00 -10.50 -24.99
N MET A 160 -24.74 -10.51 -24.66
CA MET A 160 -23.64 -10.63 -25.60
C MET A 160 -22.44 -11.29 -24.92
N SER A 161 -21.70 -12.09 -25.67
CA SER A 161 -20.47 -12.73 -25.17
C SER A 161 -19.29 -12.39 -26.05
N PHE A 162 -18.11 -12.44 -25.47
CA PHE A 162 -16.84 -12.12 -26.14
C PHE A 162 -15.76 -13.13 -25.79
N ARG A 163 -14.92 -13.44 -26.76
CA ARG A 163 -13.69 -14.18 -26.59
C ARG A 163 -12.50 -13.32 -26.95
N ARG A 164 -11.69 -12.92 -25.97
CA ARG A 164 -10.50 -12.10 -26.21
C ARG A 164 -10.79 -10.84 -27.03
N GLY A 165 -11.87 -10.16 -26.68
CA GLY A 165 -12.32 -8.96 -27.38
C GLY A 165 -13.16 -9.20 -28.64
N VAL A 166 -13.24 -10.42 -29.14
CA VAL A 166 -14.06 -10.77 -30.33
C VAL A 166 -15.49 -11.13 -29.92
N PRO A 167 -16.52 -10.48 -30.44
CA PRO A 167 -17.91 -10.81 -30.14
C PRO A 167 -18.31 -12.18 -30.73
N GLY A 168 -19.16 -12.92 -30.00
CA GLY A 168 -19.61 -14.24 -30.48
C GLY A 168 -20.44 -15.03 -29.49
N GLU A 169 -20.54 -16.32 -29.71
CA GLU A 169 -21.34 -17.27 -28.95
C GLU A 169 -20.49 -18.42 -28.43
N PHE A 170 -20.75 -18.79 -27.18
CA PHE A 170 -20.20 -20.00 -26.59
C PHE A 170 -21.25 -21.12 -26.55
N ALA A 171 -20.86 -22.29 -27.04
CA ALA A 171 -21.71 -23.49 -26.97
C ALA A 171 -21.38 -24.26 -25.67
N GLY A 172 -21.67 -23.67 -24.50
CA GLY A 172 -21.46 -24.26 -23.19
C GLY A 172 -20.91 -23.29 -22.16
N GLU A 173 -20.66 -23.80 -20.96
CA GLU A 173 -20.16 -23.04 -19.84
C GLU A 173 -18.64 -22.94 -19.85
N GLY A 174 -18.10 -21.90 -19.17
CA GLY A 174 -16.66 -21.69 -19.01
C GLY A 174 -15.94 -21.11 -20.23
N PRO A 175 -14.67 -20.70 -20.06
CA PRO A 175 -13.92 -20.00 -21.08
C PRO A 175 -13.42 -20.89 -22.22
N ASP A 176 -13.34 -22.21 -22.01
CA ASP A 176 -12.84 -23.18 -22.97
C ASP A 176 -13.93 -23.75 -23.90
N ALA A 177 -15.19 -23.37 -23.68
CA ALA A 177 -16.32 -23.81 -24.53
C ALA A 177 -16.12 -23.42 -26.00
N LYS A 178 -16.73 -24.22 -26.92
CA LYS A 178 -16.63 -23.94 -28.35
C LYS A 178 -17.21 -22.55 -28.64
N PHE A 179 -16.44 -21.72 -29.32
CA PHE A 179 -16.77 -20.35 -29.62
C PHE A 179 -17.02 -20.17 -31.15
N THR A 180 -18.05 -19.43 -31.48
CA THR A 180 -18.36 -19.03 -32.86
C THR A 180 -18.45 -17.51 -32.92
N PRO A 181 -17.60 -16.81 -33.71
CA PRO A 181 -17.67 -15.36 -33.86
C PRO A 181 -19.00 -14.95 -34.51
N VAL A 182 -19.74 -14.07 -33.86
CA VAL A 182 -21.00 -13.48 -34.37
C VAL A 182 -21.14 -12.11 -33.73
N SER A 183 -21.30 -11.08 -34.54
CA SER A 183 -21.67 -9.74 -34.09
C SER A 183 -23.17 -9.62 -33.86
N GLY A 184 -23.54 -8.81 -32.87
CA GLY A 184 -24.92 -8.46 -32.61
C GLY A 184 -25.40 -8.82 -31.22
N LEU A 185 -26.11 -7.88 -30.63
CA LEU A 185 -26.71 -8.00 -29.31
C LEU A 185 -27.98 -8.85 -29.39
N ARG A 186 -28.13 -9.81 -28.50
CA ARG A 186 -29.27 -10.73 -28.46
C ARG A 186 -30.32 -10.25 -27.48
N LYS A 187 -31.54 -10.21 -27.93
CA LYS A 187 -32.71 -9.94 -27.12
C LYS A 187 -33.21 -11.25 -26.47
N GLY A 188 -33.21 -11.28 -25.15
CA GLY A 188 -33.66 -12.39 -24.32
C GLY A 188 -35.12 -12.23 -23.83
N ARG A 189 -35.37 -12.69 -22.61
CA ARG A 189 -36.70 -12.65 -22.00
C ARG A 189 -37.18 -11.22 -21.71
N LYS A 190 -38.49 -11.11 -21.57
CA LYS A 190 -39.11 -9.85 -21.09
C LYS A 190 -38.91 -9.73 -19.58
N VAL A 191 -38.60 -8.51 -19.14
CA VAL A 191 -38.51 -8.12 -17.75
C VAL A 191 -39.41 -6.90 -17.50
N PRO A 192 -39.74 -6.59 -16.23
CA PRO A 192 -40.45 -5.35 -15.92
C PRO A 192 -39.76 -4.14 -16.53
N LYS A 193 -40.52 -3.18 -17.09
CA LYS A 193 -39.92 -1.97 -17.67
C LYS A 193 -39.05 -1.16 -16.71
N ALA A 194 -39.36 -1.23 -15.40
CA ALA A 194 -38.58 -0.60 -14.35
C ALA A 194 -37.30 -1.35 -13.94
N ALA A 195 -37.16 -2.63 -14.40
CA ALA A 195 -35.94 -3.40 -14.15
C ALA A 195 -34.87 -2.96 -15.13
N THR A 196 -33.83 -2.34 -14.57
CA THR A 196 -32.63 -1.91 -15.30
C THR A 196 -31.39 -2.38 -14.58
N GLY A 197 -30.29 -2.52 -15.28
CA GLY A 197 -29.02 -2.90 -14.72
C GLY A 197 -28.10 -3.57 -15.70
N THR A 198 -26.87 -3.80 -15.27
CA THR A 198 -25.84 -4.49 -16.03
C THR A 198 -25.23 -5.61 -15.20
N VAL A 199 -24.98 -6.74 -15.81
CA VAL A 199 -24.17 -7.84 -15.27
C VAL A 199 -23.00 -8.07 -16.21
N ILE A 200 -21.80 -8.00 -15.73
CA ILE A 200 -20.58 -8.34 -16.45
C ILE A 200 -19.86 -9.44 -15.72
N ARG A 201 -19.67 -10.57 -16.38
CA ARG A 201 -18.87 -11.69 -15.86
C ARG A 201 -17.72 -11.96 -16.79
N PHE A 202 -16.50 -12.06 -16.24
CA PHE A 202 -15.33 -12.28 -17.07
C PHE A 202 -14.35 -13.29 -16.44
N TRP A 203 -13.69 -14.04 -17.32
CA TRP A 203 -12.64 -15.00 -16.99
C TRP A 203 -11.31 -14.45 -17.49
N PRO A 204 -10.34 -14.18 -16.61
CA PRO A 204 -9.03 -13.70 -17.01
C PRO A 204 -8.34 -14.64 -17.97
N ASP A 205 -7.66 -14.11 -19.01
CA ASP A 205 -6.94 -14.94 -19.97
C ASP A 205 -5.61 -15.40 -19.40
N ARG A 206 -5.48 -16.72 -19.17
CA ARG A 206 -4.25 -17.38 -18.70
C ARG A 206 -3.05 -17.22 -19.64
N GLN A 207 -3.24 -16.72 -20.86
CA GLN A 207 -2.14 -16.34 -21.76
C GLN A 207 -1.54 -14.99 -21.42
N ILE A 208 -2.23 -14.17 -20.65
CA ILE A 208 -1.83 -12.82 -20.27
C ILE A 208 -1.36 -12.77 -18.81
N PHE A 209 -2.18 -13.33 -17.91
CA PHE A 209 -1.89 -13.28 -16.48
C PHE A 209 -0.94 -14.39 -16.06
N VAL A 210 0.04 -14.06 -15.23
CA VAL A 210 1.07 -14.97 -14.75
C VAL A 210 0.45 -16.14 -13.97
N ARG A 211 1.06 -17.31 -14.01
CA ARG A 211 0.59 -18.47 -13.22
C ARG A 211 0.60 -18.13 -11.73
N GLY A 212 -0.47 -18.49 -11.04
CA GLY A 212 -0.63 -18.22 -9.60
C GLY A 212 -1.22 -16.84 -9.29
N THR A 213 -1.58 -16.06 -10.31
CA THR A 213 -2.32 -14.82 -10.14
C THR A 213 -3.74 -15.10 -9.65
N GLU A 214 -4.10 -14.53 -8.52
CA GLU A 214 -5.37 -14.77 -7.83
C GLU A 214 -6.03 -13.46 -7.39
N TRP A 215 -7.36 -13.48 -7.29
CA TRP A 215 -8.15 -12.37 -6.76
C TRP A 215 -7.88 -12.14 -5.26
N ALA A 216 -7.62 -10.91 -4.86
CA ALA A 216 -7.43 -10.53 -3.46
C ALA A 216 -8.77 -10.07 -2.84
N PHE A 217 -9.49 -10.98 -2.19
CA PHE A 217 -10.80 -10.66 -1.57
C PHE A 217 -10.71 -9.55 -0.51
N SER A 218 -9.66 -9.54 0.29
CA SER A 218 -9.45 -8.50 1.32
C SER A 218 -9.28 -7.10 0.71
N ALA A 219 -8.56 -6.98 -0.40
CA ALA A 219 -8.40 -5.73 -1.13
C ALA A 219 -9.74 -5.28 -1.74
N LEU A 220 -10.46 -6.19 -2.38
CA LEU A 220 -11.80 -5.92 -2.93
C LEU A 220 -12.78 -5.47 -1.83
N ALA A 221 -12.79 -6.12 -0.68
CA ALA A 221 -13.67 -5.76 0.43
C ALA A 221 -13.33 -4.38 1.01
N GLU A 222 -12.04 -4.04 1.09
CA GLU A 222 -11.61 -2.72 1.55
C GLU A 222 -11.98 -1.61 0.57
N GLU A 223 -11.79 -1.85 -0.73
CA GLU A 223 -12.20 -0.92 -1.78
C GLU A 223 -13.71 -0.72 -1.82
N ALA A 224 -14.49 -1.80 -1.73
CA ALA A 224 -15.95 -1.74 -1.65
C ALA A 224 -16.43 -0.95 -0.42
N ARG A 225 -15.79 -1.15 0.75
CA ARG A 225 -16.06 -0.40 1.97
C ARG A 225 -15.78 1.08 1.77
N GLN A 226 -14.62 1.41 1.24
CA GLN A 226 -14.20 2.79 0.96
C GLN A 226 -15.18 3.48 -0.01
N THR A 227 -15.53 2.82 -1.09
CA THR A 227 -16.50 3.32 -2.08
C THR A 227 -17.89 3.52 -1.46
N ALA A 228 -18.35 2.62 -0.61
CA ALA A 228 -19.64 2.76 0.09
C ALA A 228 -19.67 3.99 1.02
N TYR A 229 -18.55 4.37 1.63
CA TYR A 229 -18.45 5.65 2.36
C TYR A 229 -18.48 6.87 1.44
N LEU A 230 -17.86 6.78 0.26
CA LEU A 230 -17.76 7.90 -0.68
C LEU A 230 -19.06 8.16 -1.45
N VAL A 231 -19.94 7.15 -1.56
CA VAL A 231 -21.25 7.23 -2.21
C VAL A 231 -22.35 6.90 -1.20
N PRO A 232 -22.80 7.90 -0.41
CA PRO A 232 -23.76 7.68 0.67
C PRO A 232 -25.03 6.98 0.23
N GLY A 233 -25.41 5.92 0.93
CA GLY A 233 -26.63 5.14 0.66
C GLY A 233 -26.49 4.03 -0.37
N LEU A 234 -25.38 3.97 -1.13
CA LEU A 234 -25.06 2.86 -2.00
C LEU A 234 -24.80 1.58 -1.17
N SER A 235 -25.47 0.48 -1.53
CA SER A 235 -25.19 -0.86 -0.99
C SER A 235 -24.24 -1.59 -1.92
N ILE A 236 -23.11 -2.03 -1.38
CA ILE A 236 -22.11 -2.82 -2.10
C ILE A 236 -21.93 -4.15 -1.37
N LYS A 237 -22.23 -5.24 -2.07
CA LYS A 237 -22.01 -6.60 -1.57
C LYS A 237 -20.85 -7.24 -2.32
N VAL A 238 -19.89 -7.77 -1.59
CA VAL A 238 -18.78 -8.56 -2.15
C VAL A 238 -18.87 -10.00 -1.63
N SER A 239 -18.66 -10.97 -2.50
CA SER A 239 -18.77 -12.40 -2.15
C SER A 239 -17.64 -13.21 -2.78
N ASP A 240 -17.11 -14.20 -2.07
CA ASP A 240 -16.05 -15.09 -2.54
C ASP A 240 -16.52 -16.55 -2.45
N GLU A 241 -16.93 -17.10 -3.60
CA GLU A 241 -17.39 -18.48 -3.76
C GLU A 241 -16.26 -19.48 -4.07
N ARG A 242 -15.02 -19.01 -4.13
CA ARG A 242 -13.89 -19.87 -4.47
C ARG A 242 -13.60 -20.91 -3.39
N PRO A 243 -13.05 -22.08 -3.76
CA PRO A 243 -12.63 -23.11 -2.81
C PRO A 243 -11.61 -22.58 -1.79
N GLU A 244 -11.61 -23.13 -0.59
CA GLU A 244 -10.76 -22.65 0.52
C GLU A 244 -9.26 -22.67 0.19
N ARG A 245 -8.77 -23.67 -0.53
CA ARG A 245 -7.37 -23.75 -1.00
C ARG A 245 -6.99 -22.58 -1.90
N THR A 246 -7.84 -22.19 -2.84
CA THR A 246 -7.62 -21.05 -3.72
C THR A 246 -7.64 -19.74 -2.94
N ARG A 247 -8.53 -19.62 -1.93
CA ARG A 247 -8.61 -18.44 -1.05
C ARG A 247 -7.35 -18.27 -0.21
N ALA A 248 -6.82 -19.37 0.34
CA ALA A 248 -5.58 -19.33 1.13
C ALA A 248 -4.36 -18.91 0.28
N ALA A 249 -4.27 -19.44 -0.95
CA ALA A 249 -3.20 -19.06 -1.89
C ALA A 249 -3.28 -17.58 -2.28
N ALA A 250 -4.48 -17.07 -2.54
CA ALA A 250 -4.71 -15.65 -2.85
C ALA A 250 -4.34 -14.72 -1.69
N SER A 251 -4.65 -15.11 -0.46
CA SER A 251 -4.28 -14.36 0.74
C SER A 251 -2.77 -14.30 0.95
N ALA A 252 -2.07 -15.43 0.71
CA ALA A 252 -0.62 -15.50 0.77
C ALA A 252 0.06 -14.67 -0.34
N ALA A 253 -0.47 -14.72 -1.56
CA ALA A 253 0.03 -13.93 -2.70
C ALA A 253 -0.17 -12.42 -2.47
N ALA A 254 -1.33 -12.00 -1.94
CA ALA A 254 -1.59 -10.61 -1.59
C ALA A 254 -0.64 -10.10 -0.49
N ALA A 255 -0.37 -10.92 0.53
CA ALA A 255 0.59 -10.59 1.56
C ALA A 255 2.03 -10.48 1.03
N ALA A 256 2.41 -11.35 0.08
CA ALA A 256 3.70 -11.29 -0.59
C ALA A 256 3.85 -10.06 -1.50
N ALA A 257 2.79 -9.68 -2.24
CA ALA A 257 2.76 -8.49 -3.07
C ALA A 257 2.87 -7.21 -2.24
N ALA A 258 2.13 -7.11 -1.15
CA ALA A 258 2.24 -6.00 -0.20
C ALA A 258 3.65 -5.89 0.44
N ALA A 259 4.36 -7.02 0.55
CA ALA A 259 5.75 -7.06 1.02
C ALA A 259 6.77 -6.70 -0.07
N GLY A 260 6.40 -6.81 -1.35
CA GLY A 260 7.27 -6.56 -2.52
C GLY A 260 7.31 -5.10 -2.98
N ASP A 261 6.28 -4.31 -2.73
CA ASP A 261 6.18 -2.91 -3.22
C ASP A 261 7.20 -1.95 -2.58
N TYR A 262 7.96 -2.38 -1.60
CA TYR A 262 9.00 -1.58 -0.97
C TYR A 262 10.44 -1.93 -1.42
N ALA A 263 10.62 -2.80 -2.42
CA ALA A 263 11.93 -3.29 -2.84
C ALA A 263 12.48 -2.67 -4.15
N ALA A 264 11.76 -1.76 -4.80
CA ALA A 264 12.21 -1.09 -6.02
C ALA A 264 12.55 0.38 -5.77
N GLY A 265 13.74 0.65 -5.21
CA GLY A 265 14.45 1.91 -5.41
C GLY A 265 15.29 1.80 -6.69
N PRO A 266 15.63 2.91 -7.38
CA PRO A 266 16.31 2.85 -8.66
C PRO A 266 17.70 2.22 -8.54
N GLU A 267 17.94 1.18 -9.32
CA GLU A 267 19.28 0.66 -9.56
C GLU A 267 19.98 1.62 -10.53
N ASP A 268 21.04 2.25 -10.05
CA ASP A 268 21.98 3.01 -10.89
C ASP A 268 22.72 2.02 -11.81
N GLU A 269 22.68 2.32 -13.11
CA GLU A 269 23.43 1.64 -14.14
C GLU A 269 24.93 1.77 -13.89
N ALA A 270 25.61 0.64 -13.67
CA ALA A 270 27.04 0.53 -13.90
C ALA A 270 27.27 -0.57 -14.93
N GLY A 271 27.91 -0.17 -16.01
CA GLY A 271 28.20 -0.97 -17.21
C GLY A 271 29.16 -2.14 -16.98
N PRO A 272 29.43 -2.89 -18.06
CA PRO A 272 29.84 -4.27 -17.99
C PRO A 272 31.35 -4.46 -17.99
N ASP A 273 31.87 -5.50 -17.32
CA ASP A 273 33.09 -6.18 -17.76
C ASP A 273 33.11 -7.64 -17.27
N ASP A 274 33.10 -8.49 -18.23
CA ASP A 274 33.83 -9.74 -18.54
C ASP A 274 34.02 -10.89 -17.54
N GLU A 275 33.71 -12.05 -18.12
CA GLU A 275 34.34 -13.36 -18.17
C GLU A 275 33.82 -14.53 -17.30
N ALA A 276 33.29 -15.46 -18.07
CA ALA A 276 33.50 -16.92 -18.14
C ALA A 276 33.00 -17.84 -17.00
N GLY A 277 32.11 -18.67 -17.41
CA GLY A 277 31.52 -19.95 -16.98
C GLY A 277 32.50 -21.07 -16.51
N PRO A 278 32.15 -22.37 -16.54
CA PRO A 278 30.84 -23.00 -16.78
C PRO A 278 30.44 -24.07 -15.72
N ASP A 279 29.21 -24.61 -15.92
CA ASP A 279 28.73 -25.98 -15.60
C ASP A 279 28.67 -26.45 -14.13
N ASP A 280 27.45 -26.75 -13.68
CA ASP A 280 27.03 -28.14 -13.41
C ASP A 280 25.53 -28.21 -13.06
N GLU A 281 24.85 -29.09 -13.82
CA GLU A 281 23.52 -29.61 -13.55
C GLU A 281 23.49 -30.42 -12.26
N ALA A 282 22.41 -30.39 -11.53
CA ALA A 282 21.68 -31.55 -11.04
C ALA A 282 20.62 -31.21 -9.98
N GLY A 283 19.40 -31.58 -10.21
CA GLY A 283 18.70 -32.48 -9.32
C GLY A 283 17.52 -31.90 -8.59
N LEU A 284 16.35 -31.99 -9.20
CA LEU A 284 15.04 -31.99 -8.57
C LEU A 284 14.90 -33.09 -7.52
N THR A 285 14.40 -32.79 -6.33
CA THR A 285 13.60 -33.78 -5.58
C THR A 285 12.52 -33.01 -4.79
N GLU A 286 11.29 -33.45 -5.04
CA GLU A 286 10.09 -33.19 -4.27
C GLU A 286 10.19 -33.80 -2.86
N ALA A 287 9.46 -33.23 -1.93
CA ALA A 287 8.79 -33.72 -0.74
C ALA A 287 8.97 -32.70 0.41
N ASP A 288 8.08 -32.38 1.30
CA ASP A 288 6.82 -32.92 1.72
C ASP A 288 6.09 -31.89 2.59
N GLN A 289 4.79 -32.04 2.63
CA GLN A 289 3.84 -31.30 3.45
C GLN A 289 3.99 -31.62 4.93
N ALA A 290 3.86 -30.64 5.80
CA ALA A 290 3.22 -30.85 7.10
C ALA A 290 2.67 -29.53 7.66
N ALA A 291 1.39 -29.53 7.92
CA ALA A 291 0.61 -28.53 8.59
C ALA A 291 1.01 -28.37 10.06
N GLY A 292 0.90 -27.16 10.58
CA GLY A 292 0.96 -26.86 12.00
C GLY A 292 -0.08 -25.81 12.33
N GLU A 293 -1.16 -26.23 12.94
CA GLU A 293 -2.20 -25.40 13.54
C GLU A 293 -1.62 -24.54 14.67
N ALA A 294 -1.97 -23.27 14.73
CA ALA A 294 -1.82 -22.46 15.92
C ALA A 294 -3.10 -21.63 16.13
N GLY A 295 -3.66 -21.82 17.31
CA GLY A 295 -4.96 -21.45 17.76
C GLY A 295 -5.29 -19.95 17.71
N ALA A 296 -6.56 -19.70 17.46
CA ALA A 296 -7.22 -18.42 17.57
C ALA A 296 -7.67 -18.22 19.03
N ASP A 297 -7.14 -17.20 19.68
CA ASP A 297 -7.70 -16.70 20.93
C ASP A 297 -8.75 -15.64 20.64
N THR A 298 -9.95 -15.94 21.08
CA THR A 298 -11.16 -15.13 21.00
C THR A 298 -11.12 -14.07 22.10
N LEU A 299 -11.06 -12.79 21.75
CA LEU A 299 -11.36 -11.70 22.67
C LEU A 299 -12.78 -11.19 22.43
N THR A 300 -13.64 -11.51 23.40
CA THR A 300 -14.98 -10.94 23.57
C THR A 300 -14.87 -9.48 24.04
N VAL A 301 -15.46 -8.56 23.29
CA VAL A 301 -15.70 -7.18 23.72
C VAL A 301 -17.19 -6.97 23.85
N GLY A 302 -17.60 -6.50 25.05
CA GLY A 302 -18.98 -6.27 25.44
C GLY A 302 -19.67 -5.15 24.67
N GLU A 303 -20.95 -5.36 24.45
CA GLU A 303 -21.88 -4.46 23.80
C GLU A 303 -22.18 -3.21 24.64
N THR A 304 -22.12 -2.03 24.03
CA THR A 304 -23.02 -0.90 24.34
C THR A 304 -23.43 -0.22 23.06
N GLY A 305 -24.72 -0.07 22.89
CA GLY A 305 -25.41 0.20 21.65
C GLY A 305 -25.12 1.56 20.99
N ALA A 306 -24.91 1.46 19.71
CA ALA A 306 -25.23 2.47 18.70
C ALA A 306 -25.46 1.71 17.40
N THR A 307 -26.54 2.02 16.69
CA THR A 307 -26.92 1.39 15.42
C THR A 307 -25.89 1.67 14.32
N ALA A 308 -24.82 0.89 14.31
CA ALA A 308 -23.83 0.85 13.25
C ALA A 308 -24.10 -0.39 12.43
N GLY A 309 -24.13 -0.23 11.09
CA GLY A 309 -24.30 -1.34 10.17
C GLY A 309 -23.23 -2.40 10.39
N HIS A 310 -23.62 -3.58 10.84
CA HIS A 310 -22.73 -4.69 11.12
C HIS A 310 -22.30 -5.36 9.82
N ALA A 311 -21.01 -5.49 9.61
CA ALA A 311 -20.45 -6.44 8.67
C ALA A 311 -20.38 -7.80 9.39
N ALA A 312 -21.31 -8.71 9.09
CA ALA A 312 -21.26 -10.09 9.57
C ALA A 312 -20.46 -10.93 8.58
N VAL A 313 -19.32 -11.46 8.99
CA VAL A 313 -18.53 -12.44 8.23
C VAL A 313 -18.90 -13.84 8.74
N GLY A 314 -19.61 -14.60 7.91
CA GLY A 314 -19.95 -16.00 8.22
C GLY A 314 -18.81 -16.97 7.85
N PRO A 315 -18.68 -18.12 8.54
CA PRO A 315 -17.53 -19.02 8.39
C PRO A 315 -17.53 -19.92 7.15
N ALA A 316 -18.57 -19.98 6.34
CA ALA A 316 -18.66 -20.84 5.15
C ALA A 316 -18.62 -20.09 3.80
N GLU A 317 -19.11 -18.87 3.73
CA GLU A 317 -19.02 -17.98 2.59
C GLU A 317 -18.42 -16.67 3.03
N ARG A 318 -17.26 -16.30 2.47
CA ARG A 318 -16.77 -14.93 2.67
C ARG A 318 -17.67 -14.00 1.89
N SER A 319 -18.55 -13.30 2.57
CA SER A 319 -19.32 -12.20 2.02
C SER A 319 -19.29 -11.02 2.97
N ALA A 320 -19.23 -9.82 2.41
CA ALA A 320 -19.34 -8.58 3.16
C ALA A 320 -20.29 -7.64 2.43
N GLU A 321 -21.13 -6.93 3.17
CA GLU A 321 -22.01 -5.91 2.61
C GLU A 321 -21.76 -4.59 3.33
N PHE A 322 -21.61 -3.54 2.54
CA PHE A 322 -21.30 -2.20 3.01
C PHE A 322 -22.38 -1.23 2.54
N ARG A 323 -22.89 -0.44 3.47
CA ARG A 323 -23.83 0.64 3.19
C ARG A 323 -23.73 1.69 4.29
N PHE A 324 -23.31 2.88 3.95
CA PHE A 324 -23.13 3.98 4.89
C PHE A 324 -23.98 5.16 4.44
N VAL A 325 -24.77 5.70 5.37
CA VAL A 325 -25.66 6.85 5.09
C VAL A 325 -24.98 8.17 5.43
N GLY A 326 -24.13 8.18 6.46
CA GLY A 326 -23.37 9.36 6.89
C GLY A 326 -22.17 9.69 6.00
N GLY A 327 -21.83 8.82 5.05
CA GLY A 327 -20.83 9.09 4.03
C GLY A 327 -19.43 9.29 4.60
N ILE A 328 -18.72 10.31 4.11
CA ILE A 328 -17.34 10.59 4.54
C ILE A 328 -17.21 10.95 6.02
N SER A 329 -18.31 11.36 6.69
CA SER A 329 -18.30 11.60 8.14
C SER A 329 -18.15 10.28 8.91
N GLU A 330 -18.88 9.23 8.51
CA GLU A 330 -18.71 7.88 9.07
C GLU A 330 -17.33 7.32 8.71
N PHE A 331 -16.83 7.61 7.51
CA PHE A 331 -15.49 7.21 7.09
C PHE A 331 -14.40 7.86 7.95
N CYS A 332 -14.49 9.16 8.19
CA CYS A 332 -13.59 9.88 9.09
C CYS A 332 -13.62 9.27 10.50
N GLN A 333 -14.81 8.95 11.02
CA GLN A 333 -14.96 8.29 12.31
C GLN A 333 -14.34 6.89 12.33
N HIS A 334 -14.53 6.12 11.28
CA HIS A 334 -13.94 4.78 11.13
C HIS A 334 -12.40 4.80 11.11
N LEU A 335 -11.80 5.80 10.46
CA LEU A 335 -10.36 5.97 10.39
C LEU A 335 -9.74 6.51 11.68
N SER A 336 -10.54 7.20 12.51
CA SER A 336 -10.09 7.79 13.77
C SER A 336 -9.89 6.69 14.82
N ARG A 337 -8.71 6.67 15.45
CA ARG A 337 -8.34 5.61 16.41
C ARG A 337 -8.15 6.10 17.84
N GLY A 338 -8.11 7.43 18.03
CA GLY A 338 -7.85 8.07 19.31
C GLY A 338 -9.11 8.54 20.03
N GLU A 339 -8.95 8.94 21.31
CA GLU A 339 -10.00 9.64 22.06
C GLU A 339 -10.33 10.97 21.37
N PRO A 340 -11.61 11.27 21.10
CA PRO A 340 -11.99 12.45 20.34
C PRO A 340 -11.77 13.75 21.13
N VAL A 341 -11.13 14.71 20.49
CA VAL A 341 -11.10 16.11 20.91
C VAL A 341 -12.31 16.85 20.34
N THR A 342 -12.74 16.46 19.13
CA THR A 342 -13.95 16.99 18.49
C THR A 342 -14.85 15.87 18.00
N ASP A 343 -16.12 16.19 17.78
CA ASP A 343 -16.94 15.42 16.84
C ASP A 343 -16.39 15.56 15.43
N VAL A 344 -16.93 14.76 14.49
CA VAL A 344 -16.56 14.92 13.08
C VAL A 344 -17.11 16.24 12.55
N VAL A 345 -16.23 17.11 12.12
CA VAL A 345 -16.56 18.41 11.49
C VAL A 345 -16.63 18.20 9.98
N ARG A 346 -17.75 18.57 9.37
CA ARG A 346 -17.93 18.49 7.93
C ARG A 346 -17.88 19.88 7.31
N LEU A 347 -17.04 20.04 6.29
CA LEU A 347 -16.83 21.26 5.52
C LEU A 347 -17.29 21.00 4.09
N THR A 348 -18.32 21.69 3.64
CA THR A 348 -18.90 21.47 2.30
C THR A 348 -19.04 22.78 1.54
N GLY A 349 -18.84 22.73 0.25
CA GLY A 349 -19.03 23.88 -0.63
C GLY A 349 -18.70 23.54 -2.07
N SER A 350 -18.91 24.51 -2.94
CA SER A 350 -18.60 24.37 -4.36
C SER A 350 -17.96 25.65 -4.90
N GLY A 351 -17.28 25.52 -6.03
CA GLY A 351 -16.73 26.64 -6.75
C GLY A 351 -16.76 26.41 -8.25
N GLN A 352 -16.84 27.49 -9.02
CA GLN A 352 -16.78 27.45 -10.48
C GLN A 352 -15.39 27.88 -10.94
N PHE A 353 -14.94 27.30 -12.05
CA PHE A 353 -13.71 27.69 -12.73
C PHE A 353 -13.86 27.50 -14.24
N THR A 354 -13.13 28.32 -14.99
CA THR A 354 -13.08 28.24 -16.44
C THR A 354 -11.84 27.48 -16.87
N GLU A 355 -12.00 26.53 -17.76
CA GLU A 355 -10.93 25.75 -18.35
C GLU A 355 -10.99 25.87 -19.87
N THR A 356 -9.84 26.10 -20.50
CA THR A 356 -9.73 26.09 -21.96
C THR A 356 -9.50 24.66 -22.42
N VAL A 357 -10.46 24.07 -23.10
CA VAL A 357 -10.36 22.71 -23.64
C VAL A 357 -10.37 22.73 -25.17
N PRO A 358 -9.57 21.88 -25.82
CA PRO A 358 -9.65 21.73 -27.29
C PRO A 358 -10.93 20.96 -27.63
N VAL A 359 -11.86 21.62 -28.28
CA VAL A 359 -13.11 21.01 -28.81
C VAL A 359 -12.94 20.75 -30.28
N LEU A 360 -13.24 19.51 -30.71
CA LEU A 360 -13.22 19.13 -32.13
C LEU A 360 -14.49 19.67 -32.81
N ASP A 361 -14.32 20.48 -33.84
CA ASP A 361 -15.43 20.93 -34.69
C ASP A 361 -15.89 19.83 -35.65
N ASP A 362 -17.01 20.08 -36.33
CA ASP A 362 -17.61 19.12 -37.31
C ASP A 362 -16.69 18.83 -38.52
N VAL A 363 -15.63 19.62 -38.71
CA VAL A 363 -14.66 19.49 -39.82
C VAL A 363 -13.37 18.81 -39.32
N GLY A 364 -13.25 18.53 -38.04
CA GLY A 364 -12.09 17.86 -37.44
C GLY A 364 -10.99 18.80 -37.01
N HIS A 365 -11.21 20.11 -36.84
CA HIS A 365 -10.26 21.07 -36.30
C HIS A 365 -10.45 21.19 -34.78
N LEU A 366 -9.36 21.26 -34.06
CA LEU A 366 -9.34 21.53 -32.61
C LEU A 366 -9.41 23.04 -32.37
N THR A 367 -10.52 23.50 -31.80
CA THR A 367 -10.72 24.91 -31.43
C THR A 367 -10.64 25.04 -29.91
N PRO A 368 -9.73 25.88 -29.37
CA PRO A 368 -9.70 26.17 -27.94
C PRO A 368 -11.01 26.83 -27.51
N THR A 369 -11.75 26.18 -26.62
CA THR A 369 -13.04 26.67 -26.15
C THR A 369 -12.99 26.81 -24.63
N GLU A 370 -13.44 27.93 -24.12
CA GLU A 370 -13.61 28.11 -22.68
C GLU A 370 -14.88 27.41 -22.20
N VAL A 371 -14.71 26.48 -21.25
CA VAL A 371 -15.81 25.74 -20.64
C VAL A 371 -15.85 26.06 -19.15
N GLU A 372 -17.00 26.47 -18.66
CA GLU A 372 -17.25 26.66 -17.24
C GLU A 372 -17.51 25.30 -16.58
N ARG A 373 -16.79 25.02 -15.50
CA ARG A 373 -16.87 23.78 -14.73
C ARG A 373 -17.14 24.04 -13.26
N GLN A 374 -17.91 23.18 -12.64
CA GLN A 374 -18.16 23.19 -11.21
C GLN A 374 -17.30 22.13 -10.50
N LEU A 375 -16.75 22.47 -9.36
CA LEU A 375 -16.06 21.59 -8.46
C LEU A 375 -16.75 21.61 -7.11
N ASP A 376 -17.20 20.44 -6.64
CA ASP A 376 -17.79 20.28 -5.32
C ASP A 376 -16.72 19.74 -4.36
N VAL A 377 -16.69 20.31 -3.16
CA VAL A 377 -15.75 19.99 -2.09
C VAL A 377 -16.52 19.45 -0.91
N ASP A 378 -16.13 18.31 -0.42
CA ASP A 378 -16.67 17.67 0.78
C ASP A 378 -15.52 17.15 1.64
N VAL A 379 -15.32 17.72 2.81
CA VAL A 379 -14.23 17.36 3.73
C VAL A 379 -14.84 16.99 5.07
N ALA A 380 -14.48 15.85 5.60
CA ALA A 380 -14.76 15.46 6.97
C ALA A 380 -13.45 15.39 7.75
N LEU A 381 -13.40 16.02 8.90
CA LEU A 381 -12.20 16.05 9.72
C LEU A 381 -12.53 15.94 11.21
N ARG A 382 -11.60 15.41 11.99
CA ARG A 382 -11.70 15.25 13.43
C ARG A 382 -10.32 15.30 14.05
N TRP A 383 -10.17 15.95 15.17
CA TRP A 383 -8.98 15.87 16.00
C TRP A 383 -9.15 14.88 17.14
N ASP A 384 -8.18 14.03 17.32
CA ASP A 384 -8.07 13.08 18.42
C ASP A 384 -6.96 13.54 19.39
N SER A 385 -6.97 12.99 20.61
CA SER A 385 -5.93 13.29 21.63
C SER A 385 -4.54 12.75 21.23
N GLY A 386 -4.47 11.83 20.28
CA GLY A 386 -3.23 11.26 19.76
C GLY A 386 -2.39 12.24 18.93
N TYR A 387 -1.31 11.72 18.38
CA TYR A 387 -0.34 12.50 17.59
C TYR A 387 -0.31 12.09 16.12
N ASP A 388 -0.96 10.97 15.79
CA ASP A 388 -0.95 10.42 14.43
C ASP A 388 -1.84 11.25 13.51
N THR A 389 -1.34 11.50 12.30
CA THR A 389 -2.09 12.19 11.25
C THR A 389 -2.56 11.16 10.24
N THR A 390 -3.84 11.19 9.91
CA THR A 390 -4.42 10.38 8.84
C THR A 390 -5.17 11.29 7.87
N VAL A 391 -4.65 11.43 6.65
CA VAL A 391 -5.33 12.16 5.57
C VAL A 391 -5.58 11.20 4.43
N ARG A 392 -6.85 11.09 4.03
CA ARG A 392 -7.28 10.35 2.85
C ARG A 392 -7.94 11.31 1.87
N SER A 393 -7.56 11.22 0.60
CA SER A 393 -8.10 12.13 -0.41
C SER A 393 -8.60 11.39 -1.63
N PHE A 394 -9.69 11.89 -2.18
CA PHE A 394 -10.44 11.26 -3.27
C PHE A 394 -10.93 12.30 -4.27
N VAL A 395 -10.94 11.90 -5.53
CA VAL A 395 -11.49 12.69 -6.63
C VAL A 395 -12.42 11.77 -7.44
N ASN A 396 -13.71 12.09 -7.51
CA ASN A 396 -14.72 11.24 -8.15
C ASN A 396 -14.63 9.77 -7.69
N VAL A 397 -14.51 9.55 -6.37
CA VAL A 397 -14.26 8.28 -5.65
C VAL A 397 -12.88 7.64 -5.85
N ILE A 398 -12.07 8.09 -6.79
CA ILE A 398 -10.71 7.58 -7.01
C ILE A 398 -9.81 8.06 -5.87
N ALA A 399 -9.08 7.15 -5.25
CA ALA A 399 -8.13 7.45 -4.22
C ALA A 399 -6.87 8.14 -4.80
N THR A 400 -6.56 9.34 -4.29
CA THR A 400 -5.34 10.06 -4.65
C THR A 400 -4.28 9.84 -3.58
N SER A 401 -3.67 8.67 -3.60
CA SER A 401 -2.77 8.20 -2.53
C SER A 401 -1.54 9.09 -2.32
N LYS A 402 -1.06 9.76 -3.36
CA LYS A 402 0.05 10.71 -3.33
C LYS A 402 -0.41 12.18 -3.27
N GLY A 403 -1.72 12.42 -3.07
CA GLY A 403 -2.29 13.76 -2.91
C GLY A 403 -2.51 14.51 -4.21
N GLY A 404 -2.06 15.76 -4.26
CA GLY A 404 -2.23 16.66 -5.41
C GLY A 404 -2.64 18.07 -5.00
N THR A 405 -3.12 18.85 -5.98
CA THR A 405 -3.46 20.27 -5.81
C THR A 405 -4.52 20.51 -4.72
N HIS A 406 -5.49 19.60 -4.58
CA HIS A 406 -6.56 19.70 -3.57
C HIS A 406 -6.05 19.50 -2.14
N VAL A 407 -5.14 18.53 -1.92
CA VAL A 407 -4.52 18.31 -0.60
C VAL A 407 -3.65 19.52 -0.23
N SER A 408 -2.86 20.04 -1.19
CA SER A 408 -2.09 21.26 -0.98
C SER A 408 -2.96 22.48 -0.66
N GLY A 409 -4.13 22.57 -1.29
CA GLY A 409 -5.14 23.60 -1.00
C GLY A 409 -5.70 23.46 0.41
N PHE A 410 -6.06 22.24 0.81
CA PHE A 410 -6.54 21.92 2.16
C PHE A 410 -5.50 22.28 3.23
N GLU A 411 -4.27 21.79 3.11
CA GLU A 411 -3.20 22.02 4.08
C GLU A 411 -2.90 23.50 4.27
N LYS A 412 -2.78 24.26 3.16
CA LYS A 412 -2.55 25.71 3.20
C LYS A 412 -3.68 26.44 3.88
N ALA A 413 -4.93 26.08 3.58
CA ALA A 413 -6.10 26.70 4.17
C ALA A 413 -6.21 26.39 5.66
N LEU A 414 -5.99 25.13 6.05
CA LEU A 414 -5.98 24.68 7.44
C LEU A 414 -5.00 25.51 8.28
N VAL A 415 -3.74 25.56 7.86
CA VAL A 415 -2.69 26.28 8.59
C VAL A 415 -3.00 27.78 8.68
N ARG A 416 -3.44 28.37 7.57
CA ARG A 416 -3.79 29.80 7.54
C ARG A 416 -4.96 30.11 8.49
N THR A 417 -6.06 29.37 8.38
CA THR A 417 -7.26 29.61 9.18
C THR A 417 -7.00 29.38 10.67
N VAL A 418 -6.25 28.32 11.03
CA VAL A 418 -5.85 28.09 12.43
C VAL A 418 -5.03 29.26 12.96
N ASN A 419 -4.02 29.73 12.23
CA ASN A 419 -3.20 30.87 12.67
C ASN A 419 -4.01 32.17 12.82
N GLU A 420 -4.95 32.43 11.91
CA GLU A 420 -5.86 33.56 11.99
C GLU A 420 -6.73 33.49 13.26
N GLN A 421 -7.29 32.32 13.55
CA GLN A 421 -8.15 32.13 14.72
C GLN A 421 -7.37 32.10 16.03
N LEU A 422 -6.16 31.61 16.07
CA LEU A 422 -5.28 31.67 17.24
C LEU A 422 -4.92 33.11 17.60
N LYS A 423 -4.71 34.00 16.61
CA LYS A 423 -4.49 35.43 16.81
C LYS A 423 -5.76 36.12 17.29
N ALA A 424 -6.93 35.84 16.67
CA ALA A 424 -8.21 36.39 17.06
C ALA A 424 -8.61 36.00 18.49
N ALA A 425 -8.35 34.75 18.88
CA ALA A 425 -8.59 34.22 20.22
C ALA A 425 -7.51 34.63 21.25
N ARG A 426 -6.50 35.40 20.85
CA ARG A 426 -5.35 35.84 21.69
C ARG A 426 -4.58 34.67 22.34
N LEU A 427 -4.53 33.53 21.68
CA LEU A 427 -3.78 32.34 22.10
C LEU A 427 -2.32 32.38 21.63
N LEU A 428 -2.05 33.15 20.59
CA LEU A 428 -0.72 33.54 20.14
C LEU A 428 -0.53 35.04 20.33
N LYS A 429 0.57 35.46 20.90
CA LYS A 429 0.95 36.86 21.06
C LYS A 429 1.66 37.38 19.80
N ALA A 430 1.69 38.69 19.64
CA ALA A 430 2.49 39.32 18.60
C ALA A 430 3.99 39.06 18.93
N GLY A 431 4.65 38.29 18.10
CA GLY A 431 6.04 37.83 18.30
C GLY A 431 6.19 36.34 18.57
N ASP A 432 5.11 35.64 18.93
CA ASP A 432 5.15 34.17 19.01
C ASP A 432 5.32 33.57 17.61
N GLU A 433 6.05 32.46 17.52
CA GLU A 433 6.19 31.71 16.30
C GLU A 433 4.83 31.14 15.85
N SER A 434 4.52 31.28 14.58
CA SER A 434 3.26 30.77 14.02
C SER A 434 3.24 29.24 14.01
N VAL A 435 2.03 28.69 14.07
CA VAL A 435 1.74 27.27 13.94
C VAL A 435 2.14 26.80 12.54
N THR A 436 2.87 25.69 12.47
CA THR A 436 3.26 25.02 11.23
C THR A 436 2.20 24.02 10.77
N LYS A 437 2.39 23.46 9.58
CA LYS A 437 1.54 22.38 9.05
C LYS A 437 1.51 21.19 10.01
N ASP A 438 2.64 20.74 10.48
CA ASP A 438 2.76 19.56 11.34
C ASP A 438 2.05 19.75 12.68
N ASP A 439 2.10 20.96 13.24
CA ASP A 439 1.37 21.28 14.48
C ASP A 439 -0.16 21.21 14.27
N ALA A 440 -0.66 21.71 13.13
CA ALA A 440 -2.09 21.70 12.81
C ALA A 440 -2.63 20.32 12.45
N LEU A 441 -1.76 19.47 11.87
CA LEU A 441 -2.08 18.10 11.48
C LEU A 441 -1.94 17.09 12.62
N GLU A 442 -1.32 17.46 13.74
CA GLU A 442 -1.12 16.54 14.86
C GLU A 442 -2.44 16.04 15.44
N GLY A 443 -2.64 14.72 15.36
CA GLY A 443 -3.87 14.05 15.79
C GLY A 443 -5.07 14.27 14.87
N LEU A 444 -4.87 14.80 13.66
CA LEU A 444 -5.93 15.02 12.69
C LEU A 444 -6.20 13.77 11.87
N THR A 445 -7.45 13.35 11.82
CA THR A 445 -8.00 12.48 10.79
C THR A 445 -8.84 13.31 9.84
N ALA A 446 -8.54 13.27 8.53
CA ALA A 446 -9.27 14.01 7.51
C ALA A 446 -9.55 13.12 6.29
N VAL A 447 -10.77 13.23 5.77
CA VAL A 447 -11.20 12.65 4.49
C VAL A 447 -11.58 13.80 3.57
N ILE A 448 -10.91 13.92 2.44
CA ILE A 448 -11.12 14.96 1.44
C ILE A 448 -11.72 14.32 0.20
N SER A 449 -12.93 14.67 -0.17
CA SER A 449 -13.62 14.17 -1.35
C SER A 449 -13.98 15.31 -2.28
N LEU A 450 -13.53 15.22 -3.53
CA LEU A 450 -13.89 16.17 -4.57
C LEU A 450 -14.76 15.51 -5.63
N ARG A 451 -15.66 16.28 -6.22
CA ARG A 451 -16.39 15.92 -7.43
C ARG A 451 -16.19 17.00 -8.47
N LEU A 452 -15.65 16.65 -9.61
CA LEU A 452 -15.50 17.55 -10.74
C LEU A 452 -15.56 16.78 -12.06
N PRO A 453 -16.08 17.41 -13.13
CA PRO A 453 -16.02 16.83 -14.46
C PRO A 453 -14.57 16.86 -14.98
N GLU A 454 -14.15 15.78 -15.63
CA GLU A 454 -12.84 15.67 -16.32
C GLU A 454 -11.62 16.10 -15.49
N PRO A 455 -11.35 15.47 -14.32
CA PRO A 455 -10.16 15.78 -13.52
C PRO A 455 -8.88 15.45 -14.30
N GLN A 456 -7.87 16.31 -14.17
CA GLN A 456 -6.55 16.06 -14.72
C GLN A 456 -5.68 15.39 -13.65
N PHE A 457 -5.15 14.21 -13.94
CA PHE A 457 -4.25 13.48 -13.06
C PHE A 457 -2.82 13.47 -13.63
N GLU A 458 -1.85 13.38 -12.74
CA GLU A 458 -0.47 13.12 -13.11
C GLU A 458 -0.29 11.60 -13.25
N GLY A 459 -0.30 11.11 -14.49
CA GLY A 459 -0.12 9.70 -14.83
C GLY A 459 -1.38 8.83 -14.83
N GLN A 460 -1.20 7.62 -15.36
CA GLN A 460 -2.28 6.64 -15.59
C GLN A 460 -2.87 6.06 -14.29
N THR A 461 -2.07 5.97 -13.23
CA THR A 461 -2.49 5.43 -11.93
C THR A 461 -3.39 6.38 -11.13
N LYS A 462 -3.58 7.61 -11.61
CA LYS A 462 -4.48 8.63 -11.03
C LYS A 462 -4.20 8.98 -9.55
N GLU A 463 -2.97 8.73 -9.07
CA GLU A 463 -2.60 8.90 -7.67
C GLU A 463 -2.44 10.37 -7.24
N VAL A 464 -2.24 11.29 -8.21
CA VAL A 464 -2.02 12.72 -7.97
C VAL A 464 -2.98 13.55 -8.81
N LEU A 465 -3.77 14.43 -8.17
CA LEU A 465 -4.59 15.41 -8.89
C LEU A 465 -3.76 16.61 -9.34
N GLY A 466 -3.72 16.85 -10.66
CA GLY A 466 -3.02 17.98 -11.27
C GLY A 466 -3.89 19.23 -11.48
N THR A 467 -5.22 19.15 -11.49
CA THR A 467 -6.14 20.26 -11.78
C THR A 467 -5.85 21.51 -10.92
N PRO A 468 -5.32 22.63 -11.50
CA PRO A 468 -4.83 23.75 -10.68
C PRO A 468 -5.93 24.49 -9.91
N ALA A 469 -7.15 24.56 -10.47
CA ALA A 469 -8.29 25.24 -9.85
C ALA A 469 -8.71 24.60 -8.51
N ALA A 470 -8.47 23.28 -8.34
CA ALA A 470 -8.83 22.57 -7.14
C ALA A 470 -8.16 23.14 -5.89
N ALA A 471 -6.88 23.54 -5.99
CA ALA A 471 -6.16 24.12 -4.85
C ALA A 471 -6.85 25.39 -4.32
N LYS A 472 -7.30 26.27 -5.22
CA LYS A 472 -7.95 27.53 -4.85
C LYS A 472 -9.33 27.30 -4.27
N ILE A 473 -10.14 26.47 -4.92
CA ILE A 473 -11.54 26.24 -4.51
C ILE A 473 -11.58 25.50 -3.17
N VAL A 474 -10.76 24.44 -3.00
CA VAL A 474 -10.65 23.73 -1.73
C VAL A 474 -10.19 24.69 -0.62
N ALA A 475 -9.18 25.54 -0.89
CA ALA A 475 -8.71 26.49 0.10
C ALA A 475 -9.80 27.52 0.49
N GLN A 476 -10.63 27.95 -0.44
CA GLN A 476 -11.75 28.87 -0.16
C GLN A 476 -12.80 28.20 0.73
N VAL A 477 -13.25 26.99 0.38
CA VAL A 477 -14.26 26.24 1.12
C VAL A 477 -13.77 25.92 2.53
N VAL A 478 -12.55 25.36 2.63
CA VAL A 478 -11.96 25.01 3.93
C VAL A 478 -11.77 26.24 4.81
N SER A 479 -11.27 27.37 4.27
CA SER A 479 -11.09 28.58 5.07
C SER A 479 -12.41 29.13 5.59
N ALA A 480 -13.46 29.11 4.78
CA ALA A 480 -14.78 29.63 5.17
C ALA A 480 -15.43 28.74 6.24
N GLU A 481 -15.55 27.43 5.97
CA GLU A 481 -16.30 26.54 6.83
C GLU A 481 -15.54 26.19 8.12
N LEU A 482 -14.22 25.96 8.03
CA LEU A 482 -13.38 25.76 9.21
C LEU A 482 -13.31 27.05 10.07
N GLY A 483 -13.27 28.21 9.41
CA GLY A 483 -13.36 29.51 10.10
C GLY A 483 -14.65 29.63 10.91
N ASN A 484 -15.80 29.31 10.32
CA ASN A 484 -17.09 29.28 10.98
C ASN A 484 -17.10 28.34 12.20
N PHE A 485 -16.51 27.16 12.07
CA PHE A 485 -16.39 26.19 13.16
C PHE A 485 -15.51 26.74 14.30
N LEU A 486 -14.31 27.22 13.98
CA LEU A 486 -13.31 27.67 14.96
C LEU A 486 -13.72 28.97 15.65
N GLU A 487 -14.55 29.82 15.00
CA GLU A 487 -15.16 31.02 15.61
C GLU A 487 -16.34 30.68 16.53
N GLY A 488 -16.79 29.43 16.57
CA GLY A 488 -17.92 28.99 17.38
C GLY A 488 -19.27 29.42 16.82
N ARG A 489 -19.36 29.74 15.50
CA ARG A 489 -20.64 30.12 14.84
C ARG A 489 -21.54 28.91 14.60
N VAL A 490 -20.97 27.72 14.52
CA VAL A 490 -21.71 26.46 14.39
C VAL A 490 -22.26 26.07 15.77
N ARG A 491 -23.52 25.65 15.84
CA ARG A 491 -24.16 25.27 17.12
C ARG A 491 -23.36 24.15 17.80
N GLY A 492 -22.94 24.36 19.04
CA GLY A 492 -22.17 23.39 19.83
C GLY A 492 -20.66 23.37 19.57
N SER A 493 -20.16 24.13 18.58
CA SER A 493 -18.73 24.08 18.20
C SER A 493 -17.81 24.87 19.15
N LYS A 494 -18.32 25.81 19.94
CA LYS A 494 -17.46 26.73 20.71
C LYS A 494 -16.48 26.05 21.67
N GLN A 495 -16.94 25.02 22.37
CA GLN A 495 -16.08 24.28 23.30
C GLN A 495 -15.07 23.42 22.53
N GLN A 496 -15.53 22.75 21.48
CA GLN A 496 -14.66 21.89 20.62
C GLN A 496 -13.63 22.74 19.88
N ALA A 497 -14.00 23.87 19.31
CA ALA A 497 -13.09 24.81 18.67
C ALA A 497 -11.98 25.26 19.63
N ARG A 498 -12.35 25.58 20.88
CA ARG A 498 -11.35 25.93 21.90
C ARG A 498 -10.39 24.77 22.19
N ALA A 499 -10.92 23.56 22.36
CA ALA A 499 -10.12 22.38 22.63
C ALA A 499 -9.10 22.07 21.49
N VAL A 500 -9.53 22.23 20.22
CA VAL A 500 -8.65 22.11 19.06
C VAL A 500 -7.54 23.16 19.07
N LEU A 501 -7.90 24.43 19.25
CA LEU A 501 -6.92 25.51 19.27
C LEU A 501 -5.91 25.34 20.40
N ASP A 502 -6.37 24.92 21.59
CA ASP A 502 -5.48 24.63 22.73
C ASP A 502 -4.55 23.43 22.45
N LYS A 503 -5.05 22.36 21.80
CA LYS A 503 -4.24 21.22 21.36
C LYS A 503 -3.16 21.64 20.36
N ILE A 504 -3.52 22.39 19.33
CA ILE A 504 -2.57 22.84 18.30
C ILE A 504 -1.50 23.77 18.91
N VAL A 505 -1.88 24.65 19.83
CA VAL A 505 -0.91 25.49 20.57
C VAL A 505 0.02 24.62 21.41
N ALA A 506 -0.48 23.56 22.05
CA ALA A 506 0.36 22.64 22.81
C ALA A 506 1.37 21.91 21.90
N ALA A 507 0.93 21.46 20.72
CA ALA A 507 1.82 20.85 19.69
C ALA A 507 2.93 21.82 19.26
N ALA A 508 2.57 23.07 18.91
CA ALA A 508 3.53 24.11 18.53
C ALA A 508 4.54 24.41 19.64
N LYS A 509 4.08 24.54 20.89
CA LYS A 509 4.97 24.75 22.06
C LYS A 509 5.94 23.58 22.24
N THR A 510 5.45 22.36 22.08
CA THR A 510 6.29 21.14 22.18
C THR A 510 7.37 21.13 21.10
N ARG A 511 7.00 21.47 19.85
CA ARG A 511 7.96 21.58 18.72
C ARG A 511 9.02 22.65 19.01
N ILE A 512 8.60 23.86 19.45
CA ILE A 512 9.52 24.97 19.75
C ILE A 512 10.48 24.57 20.87
N ALA A 513 9.95 24.03 21.99
CA ALA A 513 10.78 23.57 23.11
C ALA A 513 11.79 22.49 22.68
N ALA A 514 11.37 21.57 21.83
CA ALA A 514 12.26 20.54 21.27
C ALA A 514 13.37 21.13 20.39
N ARG A 515 13.06 22.18 19.60
CA ARG A 515 14.05 22.89 18.79
C ARG A 515 15.05 23.64 19.68
N GLU A 516 14.55 24.41 20.64
CA GLU A 516 15.40 25.14 21.60
C GLU A 516 16.31 24.20 22.39
N HIS A 517 15.78 23.07 22.86
CA HIS A 517 16.58 22.07 23.56
C HIS A 517 17.69 21.50 22.67
N ARG A 518 17.40 21.23 21.40
CA ARG A 518 18.38 20.78 20.39
C ARG A 518 19.45 21.83 20.12
N GLU A 519 19.05 23.10 19.94
CA GLU A 519 19.99 24.21 19.73
C GLU A 519 20.89 24.42 20.96
N ASN A 520 20.31 24.33 22.16
CA ASN A 520 21.07 24.41 23.39
C ASN A 520 22.04 23.23 23.58
N GLN A 521 21.64 22.03 23.19
CA GLN A 521 22.54 20.89 23.15
C GLN A 521 23.64 21.05 22.09
N ARG A 522 23.32 21.54 20.88
CA ARG A 522 24.33 21.85 19.86
C ARG A 522 25.32 22.93 20.34
N ARG A 523 24.84 23.99 21.02
CA ARG A 523 25.71 25.00 21.63
C ARG A 523 26.57 24.41 22.71
N LYS A 524 26.04 23.55 23.59
CA LYS A 524 26.81 22.84 24.61
C LYS A 524 27.81 21.85 24.00
N SER A 525 27.47 21.17 22.89
CA SER A 525 28.39 20.27 22.20
C SER A 525 29.44 20.99 21.38
N ALA A 526 29.16 22.20 20.88
CA ALA A 526 30.17 23.07 20.23
C ALA A 526 31.14 23.71 21.22
N LEU A 527 30.73 23.87 22.49
CA LEU A 527 31.57 24.35 23.59
C LEU A 527 32.26 23.24 24.41
N ALA A 528 31.71 22.02 24.37
CA ALA A 528 32.27 20.81 24.94
C ALA A 528 32.58 19.83 23.83
N SER A 529 33.80 19.86 23.31
CA SER A 529 34.28 18.82 22.41
C SER A 529 34.00 17.44 23.03
N SER A 530 33.11 16.68 22.35
CA SER A 530 33.00 15.23 22.38
C SER A 530 32.78 14.52 23.70
N ALA A 531 31.73 14.76 24.43
CA ALA A 531 31.30 13.78 25.44
C ALA A 531 30.11 12.97 24.90
N LEU A 532 30.38 11.92 24.12
CA LEU A 532 29.45 10.84 23.89
C LEU A 532 28.98 10.24 25.21
N PRO A 533 27.76 9.67 25.31
CA PRO A 533 27.33 9.04 26.57
C PRO A 533 28.38 8.08 27.08
N ALA A 534 28.74 8.20 28.38
CA ALA A 534 29.74 7.35 29.01
C ALA A 534 29.48 5.84 28.90
N LYS A 535 28.24 5.49 28.54
CA LYS A 535 27.79 4.10 28.29
C LYS A 535 28.17 3.59 26.91
N LEU A 536 28.44 4.44 25.91
CA LEU A 536 28.75 4.01 24.56
C LEU A 536 30.13 3.37 24.50
N VAL A 537 30.17 2.17 23.98
CA VAL A 537 31.42 1.50 23.60
C VAL A 537 31.59 1.65 22.10
N ASP A 538 32.19 2.73 21.64
CA ASP A 538 32.26 3.13 20.24
C ASP A 538 33.18 2.22 19.39
N CYS A 539 33.03 2.25 18.09
CA CYS A 539 33.90 1.62 17.11
C CYS A 539 34.94 2.62 16.57
N ARG A 540 35.95 2.11 15.86
CA ARG A 540 37.04 2.93 15.31
C ARG A 540 36.74 3.47 13.92
N ALA A 541 35.98 2.72 13.11
CA ALA A 541 35.62 3.09 11.76
C ALA A 541 34.48 4.13 11.75
N SER A 542 34.47 4.93 10.68
CA SER A 542 33.41 5.90 10.36
C SER A 542 32.88 5.71 8.93
N ASP A 543 33.00 4.49 8.40
CA ASP A 543 32.63 4.13 7.04
C ASP A 543 31.28 3.36 7.00
N ASP A 544 30.85 2.91 5.81
CA ASP A 544 29.60 2.23 5.57
C ASP A 544 29.44 0.87 6.29
N ARG A 545 30.52 0.36 6.90
CA ARG A 545 30.48 -0.90 7.65
C ARG A 545 30.00 -0.72 9.10
N THR A 546 29.85 0.51 9.59
CA THR A 546 29.57 0.81 10.99
C THR A 546 28.21 0.27 11.45
N GLU A 547 28.20 -0.41 12.58
CA GLU A 547 27.03 -1.03 13.18
C GLU A 547 26.90 -0.60 14.65
N LEU A 548 25.71 -0.17 15.04
CA LEU A 548 25.38 0.12 16.43
C LEU A 548 24.49 -1.00 16.98
N PHE A 549 25.00 -1.76 17.94
CA PHE A 549 24.19 -2.71 18.70
C PHE A 549 23.58 -2.03 19.91
N ILE A 550 22.26 -1.99 19.98
CA ILE A 550 21.53 -1.58 21.18
C ILE A 550 21.28 -2.84 22.02
N VAL A 551 21.98 -2.92 23.14
CA VAL A 551 22.09 -4.14 23.97
C VAL A 551 21.23 -4.01 25.22
N GLU A 552 20.43 -5.03 25.52
CA GLU A 552 19.63 -5.10 26.73
C GLU A 552 20.52 -5.38 27.97
N GLY A 553 20.56 -4.41 28.89
CA GLY A 553 21.21 -4.55 30.17
C GLY A 553 22.74 -4.47 30.17
N ASP A 554 23.29 -4.14 31.31
CA ASP A 554 24.75 -4.05 31.50
C ASP A 554 25.44 -5.43 31.56
N SER A 555 24.70 -6.49 31.92
CA SER A 555 25.22 -7.86 32.00
C SER A 555 25.64 -8.38 30.64
N ALA A 556 24.78 -8.17 29.62
CA ALA A 556 25.08 -8.58 28.24
C ALA A 556 26.15 -7.68 27.61
N LEU A 557 26.29 -6.43 28.04
CA LEU A 557 27.30 -5.51 27.52
C LEU A 557 28.72 -6.06 27.73
N GLY A 558 29.04 -6.63 28.93
CA GLY A 558 30.34 -7.19 29.21
C GLY A 558 30.76 -8.28 28.24
N THR A 559 29.87 -9.22 27.99
CA THR A 559 30.06 -10.31 27.01
C THR A 559 30.14 -9.78 25.59
N ALA A 560 29.25 -8.88 25.20
CA ALA A 560 29.19 -8.27 23.86
C ALA A 560 30.46 -7.44 23.57
N LYS A 561 31.04 -6.76 24.58
CA LYS A 561 32.29 -6.00 24.43
C LYS A 561 33.45 -6.88 24.03
N ASN A 562 33.53 -8.09 24.58
CA ASN A 562 34.56 -9.08 24.24
C ASN A 562 34.25 -9.83 22.93
N ALA A 563 32.97 -9.91 22.55
CA ALA A 563 32.51 -10.61 21.34
C ALA A 563 32.62 -9.77 20.07
N ARG A 564 32.48 -8.42 20.18
CA ARG A 564 32.38 -7.52 19.03
C ARG A 564 33.65 -7.39 18.21
N ASN A 565 33.53 -6.98 16.96
CA ASN A 565 34.63 -6.40 16.21
C ASN A 565 34.73 -4.91 16.54
N SER A 566 35.79 -4.51 17.28
CA SER A 566 35.99 -3.13 17.72
C SER A 566 36.28 -2.14 16.58
N GLU A 567 36.52 -2.65 15.38
CA GLU A 567 36.77 -1.81 14.22
C GLU A 567 35.48 -1.10 13.76
N TYR A 568 34.38 -1.83 13.59
CA TYR A 568 33.15 -1.30 13.02
C TYR A 568 31.87 -1.55 13.84
N GLN A 569 31.96 -2.26 14.97
CA GLN A 569 30.79 -2.55 15.83
C GLN A 569 30.85 -1.73 17.11
N ALA A 570 29.89 -0.84 17.30
CA ALA A 570 29.66 -0.09 18.52
C ALA A 570 28.55 -0.73 19.36
N LEU A 571 28.58 -0.51 20.69
CA LEU A 571 27.60 -1.05 21.63
C LEU A 571 27.02 0.08 22.47
N LEU A 572 25.72 0.12 22.62
CA LEU A 572 25.00 1.01 23.53
C LEU A 572 24.09 0.17 24.41
N PRO A 573 24.39 0.05 25.71
CA PRO A 573 23.50 -0.63 26.64
C PRO A 573 22.31 0.25 26.99
N ILE A 574 21.13 -0.37 27.07
CA ILE A 574 19.91 0.26 27.59
C ILE A 574 19.50 -0.43 28.88
N ARG A 575 19.15 0.38 29.90
CA ARG A 575 18.78 -0.12 31.22
C ARG A 575 17.27 -0.14 31.39
N GLY A 576 16.71 -1.35 31.50
CA GLY A 576 15.31 -1.55 31.75
C GLY A 576 14.42 -1.14 30.56
N LYS A 577 13.11 -1.00 30.83
CA LYS A 577 12.12 -0.63 29.81
C LYS A 577 12.23 0.86 29.50
N ILE A 578 12.50 1.20 28.24
CA ILE A 578 12.50 2.59 27.78
C ILE A 578 11.07 3.15 27.81
N LEU A 579 10.96 4.47 27.76
CA LEU A 579 9.67 5.15 27.71
C LEU A 579 8.84 4.71 26.52
N ASN A 580 7.55 4.41 26.75
CA ASN A 580 6.61 4.22 25.64
C ASN A 580 6.32 5.58 25.00
N VAL A 581 7.01 5.86 23.91
CA VAL A 581 6.92 7.16 23.21
C VAL A 581 5.60 7.36 22.47
N GLN A 582 4.76 6.34 22.34
CA GLN A 582 3.43 6.49 21.76
C GLN A 582 2.50 7.30 22.66
N LYS A 583 2.67 7.16 23.98
CA LYS A 583 1.86 7.84 25.00
C LYS A 583 2.56 9.06 25.61
N ALA A 584 3.76 9.37 25.15
CA ALA A 584 4.60 10.43 25.71
C ALA A 584 4.77 11.59 24.71
N SER A 585 4.90 12.81 25.26
CA SER A 585 5.26 13.97 24.45
C SER A 585 6.73 13.90 24.00
N LEU A 586 7.09 14.67 22.97
CA LEU A 586 8.49 14.79 22.53
C LEU A 586 9.40 15.30 23.66
N ALA A 587 8.89 16.22 24.49
CA ALA A 587 9.63 16.75 25.63
C ALA A 587 9.92 15.67 26.69
N ASP A 588 8.96 14.79 26.97
CA ASP A 588 9.15 13.70 27.92
C ASP A 588 10.07 12.61 27.35
N MET A 589 10.00 12.35 26.06
CA MET A 589 10.93 11.44 25.36
C MET A 589 12.37 11.94 25.47
N LEU A 590 12.61 13.23 25.25
CA LEU A 590 13.95 13.84 25.37
C LEU A 590 14.46 13.92 26.81
N LYS A 591 13.58 13.95 27.82
CA LYS A 591 13.95 13.84 29.24
C LYS A 591 14.32 12.42 29.63
N ASN A 592 13.87 11.41 28.91
CA ASN A 592 14.22 10.03 29.16
C ASN A 592 15.70 9.78 28.78
N ALA A 593 16.53 9.42 29.73
CA ALA A 593 17.98 9.27 29.54
C ALA A 593 18.35 8.22 28.48
N GLU A 594 17.58 7.13 28.36
CA GLU A 594 17.86 6.06 27.40
C GLU A 594 17.46 6.49 25.98
N CYS A 595 16.29 7.12 25.81
CA CYS A 595 15.85 7.66 24.50
C CYS A 595 16.78 8.78 24.02
N ALA A 596 17.16 9.70 24.93
CA ALA A 596 18.10 10.78 24.63
C ALA A 596 19.47 10.23 24.22
N ALA A 597 19.98 9.20 24.91
CA ALA A 597 21.25 8.55 24.60
C ALA A 597 21.24 7.92 23.20
N ILE A 598 20.15 7.25 22.79
CA ILE A 598 20.02 6.67 21.45
C ILE A 598 20.07 7.76 20.37
N ILE A 599 19.32 8.86 20.56
CA ILE A 599 19.30 9.98 19.59
C ILE A 599 20.68 10.64 19.50
N GLN A 600 21.33 10.87 20.66
CA GLN A 600 22.65 11.48 20.72
C GLN A 600 23.72 10.62 20.05
N VAL A 601 23.69 9.31 20.28
CA VAL A 601 24.66 8.36 19.71
C VAL A 601 24.50 8.25 18.21
N LEU A 602 23.27 8.28 17.69
CA LEU A 602 23.00 8.27 16.24
C LEU A 602 23.44 9.58 15.58
N GLY A 603 23.32 10.71 16.27
CA GLY A 603 23.79 12.00 15.77
C GLY A 603 22.97 12.61 14.63
N ALA A 604 21.92 11.93 14.17
CA ALA A 604 21.12 12.29 13.00
C ALA A 604 19.87 13.13 13.34
N GLY A 605 19.66 13.48 14.59
CA GLY A 605 18.46 14.19 15.02
C GLY A 605 17.28 13.25 15.33
N SER A 606 16.03 13.79 15.31
CA SER A 606 14.81 13.00 15.57
C SER A 606 13.59 13.66 14.96
N GLY A 607 12.56 12.85 14.61
CA GLY A 607 11.31 13.30 13.99
C GLY A 607 11.56 13.95 12.63
N ASN A 608 10.87 15.04 12.32
CA ASN A 608 11.00 15.74 11.04
C ASN A 608 12.38 16.35 10.76
N ALA A 609 13.23 16.44 11.78
CA ALA A 609 14.59 16.92 11.63
C ALA A 609 15.62 15.78 11.63
N PHE A 610 15.17 14.56 11.44
CA PHE A 610 16.07 13.43 11.28
C PHE A 610 16.71 13.48 9.89
N ASP A 611 18.04 13.52 9.87
CA ASP A 611 18.85 13.50 8.66
C ASP A 611 19.59 12.17 8.57
N LEU A 612 19.22 11.36 7.60
CA LEU A 612 19.75 10.01 7.40
C LEU A 612 21.24 10.01 7.05
N ASP A 613 21.70 11.03 6.31
CA ASP A 613 23.10 11.15 5.87
C ASP A 613 24.02 11.58 7.01
N SER A 614 23.47 12.25 8.01
CA SER A 614 24.18 12.61 9.24
C SER A 614 24.28 11.47 10.27
N ALA A 615 23.69 10.29 9.99
CA ALA A 615 23.71 9.17 10.92
C ALA A 615 25.11 8.57 11.04
N ARG A 616 25.62 8.50 12.28
CA ARG A 616 26.97 7.99 12.58
C ARG A 616 27.15 6.50 12.30
N TYR A 617 26.07 5.75 12.27
CA TYR A 617 26.09 4.29 12.03
C TYR A 617 25.18 3.93 10.90
N GLN A 618 25.68 3.10 10.01
CA GLN A 618 24.94 2.65 8.84
C GLN A 618 23.88 1.59 9.15
N ARG A 619 24.07 0.85 10.24
CA ARG A 619 23.11 -0.15 10.72
C ARG A 619 22.88 -0.04 12.20
N VAL A 620 21.65 -0.21 12.62
CA VAL A 620 21.25 -0.33 14.02
C VAL A 620 20.67 -1.72 14.24
N ILE A 621 21.19 -2.43 15.24
CA ILE A 621 20.83 -3.82 15.50
C ILE A 621 20.35 -3.91 16.97
N PHE A 622 19.08 -4.25 17.16
CA PHE A 622 18.52 -4.49 18.48
C PHE A 622 18.93 -5.88 18.96
N MET A 623 19.61 -5.93 20.08
CA MET A 623 20.09 -7.16 20.69
C MET A 623 19.47 -7.29 22.10
N ALA A 624 18.34 -7.98 22.16
CA ALA A 624 17.55 -8.21 23.37
C ALA A 624 17.40 -9.71 23.63
N ASP A 625 17.17 -10.05 24.88
CA ASP A 625 16.95 -11.43 25.32
C ASP A 625 15.74 -12.08 24.61
N ALA A 626 15.74 -13.41 24.54
CA ALA A 626 14.67 -14.17 23.89
C ALA A 626 13.45 -14.43 24.81
N ASP A 627 13.28 -13.61 25.84
CA ASP A 627 12.17 -13.68 26.80
C ASP A 627 11.10 -12.59 26.57
N VAL A 628 10.10 -12.55 27.45
CA VAL A 628 8.97 -11.60 27.36
C VAL A 628 9.45 -10.15 27.56
N ASP A 629 10.41 -9.91 28.45
CA ASP A 629 10.93 -8.57 28.70
C ASP A 629 11.75 -8.06 27.51
N GLY A 630 12.59 -8.91 26.91
CA GLY A 630 13.31 -8.58 25.68
C GLY A 630 12.38 -8.32 24.50
N ALA A 631 11.27 -9.06 24.38
CA ALA A 631 10.26 -8.79 23.38
C ALA A 631 9.59 -7.42 23.59
N HIS A 632 9.31 -7.06 24.86
CA HIS A 632 8.74 -5.76 25.21
C HIS A 632 9.72 -4.61 24.91
N ILE A 633 11.01 -4.76 25.25
CA ILE A 633 12.04 -3.77 24.94
C ILE A 633 12.16 -3.56 23.44
N ARG A 634 12.15 -4.64 22.63
CA ARG A 634 12.13 -4.53 21.17
C ARG A 634 10.93 -3.73 20.67
N THR A 635 9.74 -4.00 21.20
CA THR A 635 8.52 -3.27 20.82
C THR A 635 8.64 -1.78 21.11
N LEU A 636 9.18 -1.41 22.28
CA LEU A 636 9.41 -0.01 22.63
C LEU A 636 10.47 0.66 21.75
N LEU A 637 11.54 -0.04 21.39
CA LEU A 637 12.53 0.44 20.42
C LEU A 637 11.94 0.61 19.03
N LEU A 638 11.15 -0.36 18.57
CA LEU A 638 10.43 -0.26 17.29
C LEU A 638 9.54 0.98 17.25
N THR A 639 8.80 1.24 18.31
CA THR A 639 7.94 2.42 18.43
C THR A 639 8.76 3.72 18.38
N LEU A 640 9.91 3.76 19.09
CA LEU A 640 10.81 4.91 19.07
C LEU A 640 11.36 5.19 17.65
N PHE A 641 11.89 4.16 17.00
CA PHE A 641 12.47 4.30 15.67
C PHE A 641 11.41 4.65 14.61
N HIS A 642 10.23 4.03 14.66
CA HIS A 642 9.14 4.35 13.75
C HIS A 642 8.69 5.80 13.88
N ARG A 643 8.60 6.33 15.10
CA ARG A 643 8.06 7.66 15.33
C ARG A 643 9.08 8.77 15.10
N TYR A 644 10.34 8.56 15.51
CA TYR A 644 11.34 9.62 15.55
C TYR A 644 12.53 9.42 14.62
N MET A 645 12.70 8.23 14.04
CA MET A 645 13.83 7.85 13.16
C MET A 645 13.34 7.02 11.98
N ARG A 646 12.15 7.34 11.50
CA ARG A 646 11.46 6.60 10.44
C ARG A 646 12.31 6.44 9.17
N PRO A 647 13.08 7.43 8.70
CA PRO A 647 13.93 7.27 7.53
C PRO A 647 14.97 6.13 7.67
N MET A 648 15.45 5.82 8.89
CA MET A 648 16.33 4.66 9.08
C MET A 648 15.63 3.32 8.87
N VAL A 649 14.34 3.24 9.25
CA VAL A 649 13.53 2.04 9.04
C VAL A 649 13.23 1.89 7.54
N GLU A 650 12.84 2.97 6.87
CA GLU A 650 12.55 3.03 5.44
C GLU A 650 13.77 2.66 4.59
N ALA A 651 14.93 3.20 4.92
CA ALA A 651 16.20 2.83 4.29
C ALA A 651 16.67 1.40 4.64
N GLY A 652 15.93 0.68 5.48
CA GLY A 652 16.25 -0.70 5.87
C GLY A 652 17.54 -0.84 6.66
N ARG A 653 17.93 0.19 7.41
CA ARG A 653 19.13 0.21 8.25
C ARG A 653 18.89 -0.32 9.68
N VAL A 654 17.67 -0.74 10.01
CA VAL A 654 17.29 -1.23 11.35
C VAL A 654 17.03 -2.72 11.33
N PHE A 655 17.64 -3.44 12.27
CA PHE A 655 17.56 -4.89 12.36
C PHE A 655 17.34 -5.35 13.82
N ALA A 656 16.77 -6.53 13.98
CA ALA A 656 16.78 -7.27 15.25
C ALA A 656 17.71 -8.48 15.11
N ALA A 657 18.61 -8.65 16.05
CA ALA A 657 19.43 -9.85 16.17
C ALA A 657 18.55 -11.03 16.60
N VAL A 658 18.82 -12.18 16.03
CA VAL A 658 18.15 -13.44 16.39
C VAL A 658 19.20 -14.35 17.01
N PRO A 659 19.41 -14.30 18.34
CA PRO A 659 20.32 -15.24 19.02
C PRO A 659 19.73 -16.65 18.99
N PRO A 660 20.56 -17.70 19.05
CA PRO A 660 20.07 -19.07 19.13
C PRO A 660 19.38 -19.33 20.48
N LEU A 661 18.32 -20.13 20.44
CA LEU A 661 17.63 -20.60 21.66
C LEU A 661 18.27 -21.83 22.28
N HIS A 662 18.92 -22.66 21.47
CA HIS A 662 19.51 -23.92 21.95
C HIS A 662 20.86 -24.17 21.32
N ARG A 663 21.72 -24.90 22.08
CA ARG A 663 22.98 -25.46 21.62
C ARG A 663 23.01 -26.96 21.84
N ILE A 664 23.31 -27.72 20.79
CA ILE A 664 23.52 -29.14 20.83
C ILE A 664 25.03 -29.39 20.75
N GLU A 665 25.61 -30.06 21.74
CA GLU A 665 27.02 -30.42 21.74
C GLU A 665 27.21 -31.88 21.24
N LEU A 666 27.89 -32.02 20.11
CA LEU A 666 28.19 -33.33 19.55
C LEU A 666 29.32 -34.01 20.34
N THR A 667 29.09 -35.23 20.78
CA THR A 667 30.11 -35.99 21.57
C THR A 667 31.28 -36.46 20.71
N SER A 668 31.03 -36.75 19.45
CA SER A 668 32.05 -37.22 18.48
C SER A 668 31.77 -36.59 17.12
N PRO A 669 32.16 -35.32 16.90
CA PRO A 669 31.96 -34.66 15.61
C PRO A 669 32.83 -35.36 14.54
N ARG A 670 32.29 -35.48 13.31
CA ARG A 670 33.01 -35.98 12.17
C ARG A 670 34.09 -34.98 11.71
N LYS A 671 35.09 -35.42 11.00
CA LYS A 671 36.14 -34.53 10.46
C LYS A 671 35.51 -33.46 9.56
N GLY A 672 35.68 -32.18 9.92
CA GLY A 672 35.08 -31.04 9.22
C GLY A 672 33.68 -30.64 9.69
N GLN A 673 33.16 -31.28 10.74
CA GLN A 673 31.87 -30.92 11.34
C GLN A 673 32.08 -30.11 12.62
N ASP A 674 31.28 -29.07 12.78
CA ASP A 674 31.30 -28.25 13.99
C ASP A 674 30.87 -29.06 15.22
N LYS A 675 31.55 -28.85 16.32
CA LYS A 675 31.25 -29.52 17.60
C LYS A 675 29.90 -29.07 18.15
N TYR A 676 29.47 -27.86 17.84
CA TYR A 676 28.23 -27.25 18.34
C TYR A 676 27.28 -26.96 17.21
N ILE A 677 26.01 -27.34 17.37
CA ILE A 677 24.91 -27.02 16.45
C ILE A 677 23.98 -26.07 17.21
N TYR A 678 23.70 -24.91 16.61
CA TYR A 678 22.79 -23.93 17.17
C TYR A 678 21.42 -24.01 16.51
N THR A 679 20.35 -23.90 17.30
CA THR A 679 18.98 -23.89 16.79
C THR A 679 18.23 -22.66 17.32
N TYR A 680 17.35 -22.10 16.47
CA TYR A 680 16.69 -20.82 16.69
C TYR A 680 15.21 -20.94 17.09
N SER A 681 14.69 -22.15 17.16
CA SER A 681 13.32 -22.44 17.62
C SER A 681 13.24 -23.87 18.20
N ASP A 682 12.23 -24.10 19.04
CA ASP A 682 11.96 -25.45 19.57
C ASP A 682 11.67 -26.46 18.45
N ALA A 683 10.97 -26.06 17.40
CA ALA A 683 10.72 -26.89 16.22
C ALA A 683 12.01 -27.24 15.46
N SER A 684 12.95 -26.30 15.35
CA SER A 684 14.27 -26.53 14.76
C SER A 684 15.09 -27.49 15.61
N LEU A 685 15.04 -27.34 16.95
CA LEU A 685 15.69 -28.27 17.87
C LEU A 685 15.21 -29.71 17.67
N GLN A 686 13.89 -29.91 17.67
CA GLN A 686 13.30 -31.24 17.48
C GLN A 686 13.71 -31.87 16.15
N ARG A 687 13.67 -31.12 15.05
CA ARG A 687 14.10 -31.61 13.73
C ARG A 687 15.55 -32.00 13.74
N THR A 688 16.44 -31.17 14.29
CA THR A 688 17.87 -31.43 14.35
C THR A 688 18.17 -32.65 15.23
N VAL A 689 17.52 -32.80 16.39
CA VAL A 689 17.68 -33.96 17.25
C VAL A 689 17.26 -35.23 16.54
N LEU A 690 16.11 -35.25 15.87
CA LEU A 690 15.65 -36.42 15.09
C LEU A 690 16.62 -36.76 13.95
N GLU A 691 17.18 -35.74 13.30
CA GLU A 691 18.18 -35.95 12.23
C GLU A 691 19.46 -36.56 12.78
N LEU A 692 19.98 -36.07 13.89
CA LEU A 692 21.15 -36.60 14.57
C LEU A 692 20.94 -38.04 15.00
N GLN A 693 19.79 -38.38 15.56
CA GLN A 693 19.40 -39.73 15.94
C GLN A 693 19.33 -40.66 14.71
N ARG A 694 18.72 -40.24 13.62
CA ARG A 694 18.66 -40.98 12.36
C ARG A 694 20.07 -41.26 11.77
N LYS A 695 20.97 -40.28 11.92
CA LYS A 695 22.40 -40.44 11.46
C LYS A 695 23.27 -41.20 12.47
N GLY A 696 22.71 -41.68 13.57
CA GLY A 696 23.45 -42.37 14.65
C GLY A 696 24.49 -41.48 15.33
N GLN A 697 24.34 -40.18 15.28
CA GLN A 697 25.30 -39.23 15.82
C GLN A 697 24.93 -38.89 17.27
N ARG A 698 25.90 -39.12 18.18
CA ARG A 698 25.69 -38.89 19.63
C ARG A 698 25.92 -37.45 19.97
N PHE A 699 25.09 -36.89 20.84
CA PHE A 699 25.19 -35.57 21.39
C PHE A 699 24.89 -35.59 22.88
N LYS A 700 25.26 -34.50 23.58
CA LYS A 700 25.07 -34.39 25.02
C LYS A 700 23.60 -34.04 25.33
N GLU A 701 22.97 -34.79 26.16
CA GLU A 701 21.58 -34.58 26.62
C GLU A 701 21.54 -34.08 28.05
N PRO A 702 20.64 -33.14 28.41
CA PRO A 702 19.79 -32.40 27.50
C PRO A 702 20.57 -31.34 26.69
N PRO A 703 20.09 -30.92 25.49
CA PRO A 703 20.62 -29.75 24.81
C PRO A 703 20.55 -28.51 25.70
N GLN A 704 21.58 -27.67 25.66
CA GLN A 704 21.60 -26.45 26.43
C GLN A 704 20.57 -25.46 25.86
N ARG A 705 19.73 -24.91 26.71
CA ARG A 705 18.83 -23.79 26.36
C ARG A 705 19.39 -22.49 26.88
N TYR A 706 19.39 -21.46 26.01
CA TYR A 706 19.71 -20.10 26.40
C TYR A 706 18.44 -19.33 26.75
N LYS A 707 18.37 -18.75 27.94
CA LYS A 707 17.25 -17.89 28.37
C LYS A 707 17.55 -16.42 28.09
N GLY A 708 18.83 -16.03 28.08
CA GLY A 708 19.27 -14.70 27.79
C GLY A 708 20.68 -14.65 27.23
N LEU A 709 21.06 -13.48 26.70
CA LEU A 709 22.37 -13.20 26.10
C LEU A 709 23.52 -13.32 27.12
N SER A 710 23.24 -13.08 28.39
CA SER A 710 24.19 -13.20 29.48
C SER A 710 24.64 -14.64 29.79
N GLU A 711 23.88 -15.63 29.33
CA GLU A 711 24.23 -17.06 29.47
C GLU A 711 25.21 -17.56 28.39
N MET A 712 25.47 -16.72 27.37
CA MET A 712 26.42 -17.01 26.32
C MET A 712 27.81 -16.47 26.68
N ASP A 713 28.86 -17.27 26.41
CA ASP A 713 30.21 -16.73 26.45
C ASP A 713 30.50 -15.82 25.23
N ALA A 714 31.59 -15.05 25.31
CA ALA A 714 31.91 -14.08 24.25
C ALA A 714 32.15 -14.72 22.87
N GLN A 715 32.70 -15.94 22.84
CA GLN A 715 32.95 -16.65 21.63
C GLN A 715 31.62 -17.12 20.97
N GLN A 716 30.73 -17.68 21.79
CA GLN A 716 29.39 -18.09 21.32
C GLN A 716 28.59 -16.91 20.80
N LEU A 717 28.55 -15.79 21.53
CA LEU A 717 27.85 -14.58 21.13
C LEU A 717 28.44 -14.01 19.84
N ARG A 718 29.77 -14.04 19.69
CA ARG A 718 30.44 -13.64 18.46
C ARG A 718 30.01 -14.48 17.29
N GLU A 719 30.17 -15.81 17.37
CA GLU A 719 29.94 -16.76 16.29
C GLU A 719 28.47 -16.82 15.86
N THR A 720 27.51 -16.63 16.76
CA THR A 720 26.09 -16.82 16.47
C THR A 720 25.33 -15.53 16.20
N THR A 721 25.76 -14.39 16.79
CA THR A 721 24.94 -13.18 16.86
C THR A 721 25.65 -11.93 16.33
N MET A 722 26.98 -11.84 16.41
CA MET A 722 27.71 -10.62 16.07
C MET A 722 28.55 -10.73 14.79
N ASP A 723 29.12 -11.91 14.45
CA ASP A 723 29.90 -12.07 13.21
C ASP A 723 28.98 -11.98 11.97
N PRO A 724 29.21 -11.03 11.05
CA PRO A 724 28.40 -10.87 9.85
C PRO A 724 28.25 -12.12 8.98
N ARG A 725 29.20 -13.04 9.06
CA ARG A 725 29.22 -14.29 8.24
C ARG A 725 28.26 -15.35 8.74
N HIS A 726 27.92 -15.34 10.03
CA HIS A 726 27.19 -16.45 10.66
C HIS A 726 25.92 -16.01 11.38
N ARG A 727 25.82 -14.72 11.73
CA ARG A 727 24.67 -14.17 12.46
C ARG A 727 23.39 -14.18 11.66
N VAL A 728 22.27 -14.32 12.35
CA VAL A 728 20.93 -14.14 11.77
C VAL A 728 20.38 -12.80 12.23
N LEU A 729 20.06 -11.94 11.24
CA LEU A 729 19.40 -10.66 11.48
C LEU A 729 18.03 -10.66 10.83
N ARG A 730 17.02 -10.23 11.57
CA ARG A 730 15.71 -9.91 11.01
C ARG A 730 15.69 -8.42 10.69
N ARG A 731 15.53 -8.06 9.42
CA ARG A 731 15.32 -6.68 9.00
C ARG A 731 13.97 -6.19 9.52
N ILE A 732 13.95 -5.01 10.11
CA ILE A 732 12.72 -4.36 10.56
C ILE A 732 12.09 -3.65 9.38
N ARG A 733 10.79 -3.90 9.18
CA ARG A 733 9.97 -3.26 8.15
C ARG A 733 8.96 -2.31 8.79
N ILE A 734 8.38 -1.44 8.00
CA ILE A 734 7.37 -0.48 8.48
C ILE A 734 6.14 -1.21 9.04
N GLU A 735 5.73 -2.32 8.42
CA GLU A 735 4.62 -3.16 8.88
C GLU A 735 4.88 -3.74 10.28
N ASP A 736 6.11 -4.20 10.55
CA ASP A 736 6.50 -4.68 11.90
C ASP A 736 6.33 -3.57 12.94
N THR A 737 6.61 -2.32 12.57
CA THR A 737 6.49 -1.17 13.46
C THR A 737 5.03 -0.71 13.60
N ALA A 738 4.20 -0.87 12.59
CA ALA A 738 2.76 -0.62 12.66
C ALA A 738 2.06 -1.64 13.56
N ALA A 739 2.44 -2.94 13.45
CA ALA A 739 1.92 -4.00 14.33
C ALA A 739 2.33 -3.82 15.80
N ALA A 740 3.46 -3.18 16.08
CA ALA A 740 3.89 -2.88 17.46
C ALA A 740 3.07 -1.75 18.14
N ARG A 741 2.18 -1.08 17.38
CA ARG A 741 1.29 -0.02 17.88
C ARG A 741 -0.04 -0.57 18.43
N THR A 742 -0.50 -1.71 17.93
CA THR A 742 -1.69 -2.40 18.44
C THR A 742 -1.35 -3.23 19.67
#